data_7717d845bd77e06cf9212629e9b30080
#
_entry.id   7717d845bd77e06cf9212629e9b30080
#
_cell.length_a   1.000
_cell.length_b   1.000
_cell.length_c   1.000
_cell.angle_alpha   90.00
_cell.angle_beta   90.00
_cell.angle_gamma   90.00
#
_symmetry.space_group_name_H-M   'P 1'
#
loop_
_entity.id
_entity.type
_entity.pdbx_description
1 polymer ?
#
loop_
_entity_poly.entity_id
_entity_poly.type
_entity_poly.pdbx_seq_one_letter_code
_entity_poly.pdbx_strand_id
1 'polypeptide(L)'
;MKRFLRKAFAHLPAFNRRSHRRVGEASKARDAQRLLHQRTVRFKQHALVLLLILCCAVPIGLNATLAIAQSDSPPVVAQASPSTETLRESNVNERKERTPPDSQKSGSSAKGPEVAAPPAGKPYVLEFNRSPVVGTRFSMRGIYDEARLGFTRPRDWQLKSVKAQIRYRHSPALYATRSNLTVLINGASIGSIPLNRKEGEIGSAVFDVPLSQLQNYNELTIGVLQNNSPTCTQDPYDPSLWTEILPDSKVTFDFLPQPISLDFNRFPYPIFDELSLYPNQLTYLLASKVDDTWLTATSRFQAALGRLADYRRLDTRLVKAVDEVKSGERLVIIGTPTQQPTLKSLNLPMPLVDNQVQDSNKKALSPDVGVLMLTTTPNKKAPVLVATGNGPAGVAKAVQFLVQSKDRKIGTGQTILVKDLNAVPSPSPRDWQGFLPLADTFQLSDLKTRNNQPYQDVTVRGSDSPPIEIDFRALPDDQFTSGNSMTLSYSYGPQINAKTSLVEVKLDGVALVGKRLTSINGGTKESLKIALPEDLIKPTSKIQVDFRLDARERRSCSRVTDQQLWGTLHSDTSFELHRVSAVELPNLKLLQYGFPLAAPQDLSTTAIVVPKEPNKSDLMTLLEFSGRLGRLSKADSVALAVYTADTLPKEVREKYHLVGIGTQKNFPFPEAMTSGGFELKDALSRLWNKSEIQTSPDNDGVIKEMISPWSKERVLLALSSQTEKGLEQVQGLLRQDPLFFQVQGDTVLISANTTNPEAYDPNAYNLEFLQREQKRQLDKTPAPRRFLRFLAGSWFMLGPAIVTATLILYGVVQLYLKRVAGQEK
;
A
#
# COMPACT_ATOMS: atom_id res chain seq x y z
N MET A 1 34.38 30.75 -25.05
CA MET A 1 35.56 30.50 -24.23
C MET A 1 36.86 31.07 -24.81
N LYS A 2 37.20 30.86 -26.10
CA LYS A 2 38.44 31.43 -26.72
C LYS A 2 38.48 32.98 -26.79
N ARG A 3 37.38 33.72 -26.79
CA ARG A 3 37.33 35.18 -26.82
C ARG A 3 37.43 35.84 -25.43
N PHE A 4 37.16 35.11 -24.36
CA PHE A 4 37.20 35.61 -22.98
C PHE A 4 38.63 35.58 -22.41
N LEU A 5 39.41 34.56 -22.79
CA LEU A 5 40.80 34.41 -22.34
C LEU A 5 41.76 35.42 -22.98
N ARG A 6 41.45 36.01 -24.15
CA ARG A 6 42.26 37.05 -24.79
C ARG A 6 42.09 38.42 -24.16
N LYS A 7 41.02 38.71 -23.43
CA LYS A 7 40.84 40.02 -22.75
C LYS A 7 41.42 40.06 -21.33
N ALA A 8 41.66 38.91 -20.69
CA ALA A 8 42.25 38.88 -19.36
C ALA A 8 43.78 39.07 -19.31
N PHE A 9 44.47 38.99 -20.46
CA PHE A 9 45.94 39.14 -20.55
C PHE A 9 46.44 40.51 -21.07
N ALA A 10 45.53 41.46 -21.21
CA ALA A 10 45.91 42.78 -21.85
C ALA A 10 46.32 43.89 -20.87
N HIS A 11 46.36 43.64 -19.57
CA HIS A 11 46.76 44.67 -18.59
C HIS A 11 47.79 44.12 -17.59
N LEU A 12 49.09 44.07 -18.08
CA LEU A 12 50.30 44.04 -17.23
C LEU A 12 51.25 45.13 -17.69
N PRO A 13 51.65 46.03 -16.81
CA PRO A 13 52.51 47.15 -17.21
C PRO A 13 53.93 46.70 -17.54
N ALA A 14 54.44 47.28 -18.64
CA ALA A 14 55.81 47.14 -19.11
C ALA A 14 56.78 47.86 -18.17
N PHE A 15 57.77 47.15 -17.69
CA PHE A 15 58.91 47.76 -16.99
C PHE A 15 60.01 48.06 -17.96
N ASN A 16 60.42 49.38 -18.02
CA ASN A 16 61.29 49.99 -18.93
C ASN A 16 62.78 49.73 -18.57
N ARG A 17 63.59 49.46 -19.60
CA ARG A 17 65.05 49.34 -19.50
C ARG A 17 65.75 50.74 -19.45
N ARG A 18 66.66 50.92 -18.51
CA ARG A 18 67.87 51.79 -18.76
C ARG A 18 69.12 51.27 -18.03
N SER A 19 70.13 51.14 -18.82
CA SER A 19 71.52 50.76 -18.81
C SER A 19 72.39 51.38 -17.65
N HIS A 20 73.45 50.80 -17.12
CA HIS A 20 74.87 50.79 -17.42
C HIS A 20 75.74 50.16 -16.32
N ARG A 21 76.64 49.30 -16.75
CA ARG A 21 77.98 48.98 -16.23
C ARG A 21 78.29 48.81 -14.72
N ARG A 22 78.56 47.51 -14.36
CA ARG A 22 79.91 47.20 -13.79
C ARG A 22 80.13 45.67 -13.89
N VAL A 23 81.31 45.33 -14.41
CA VAL A 23 81.75 43.96 -14.71
C VAL A 23 82.40 43.39 -13.42
N GLY A 24 82.10 42.16 -13.06
CA GLY A 24 82.88 41.38 -12.12
C GLY A 24 82.19 40.50 -11.10
N GLU A 25 80.96 40.81 -10.74
CA GLU A 25 80.24 39.94 -9.79
C GLU A 25 78.95 39.23 -10.40
N ALA A 26 78.90 39.28 -11.72
CA ALA A 26 77.69 38.94 -12.48
C ALA A 26 77.55 37.45 -12.79
N SER A 27 78.52 36.60 -12.45
CA SER A 27 78.34 35.15 -12.77
C SER A 27 77.56 34.41 -11.69
N LYS A 28 77.77 34.65 -10.42
CA LYS A 28 77.02 33.99 -9.30
C LYS A 28 75.58 34.48 -9.18
N ALA A 29 75.33 35.77 -9.52
CA ALA A 29 73.97 36.31 -9.50
C ALA A 29 73.10 35.79 -10.67
N ARG A 30 73.69 35.52 -11.84
CA ARG A 30 72.97 34.93 -12.98
C ARG A 30 72.61 33.50 -12.81
N ASP A 31 73.40 32.70 -12.14
CA ASP A 31 73.08 31.28 -11.84
C ASP A 31 72.03 31.17 -10.74
N ALA A 32 72.07 32.04 -9.73
CA ALA A 32 71.00 32.11 -8.72
C ALA A 32 69.67 32.59 -9.30
N GLN A 33 69.65 33.57 -10.23
CA GLN A 33 68.43 33.97 -10.92
C GLN A 33 67.93 32.96 -11.92
N ARG A 34 68.83 32.20 -12.58
CA ARG A 34 68.40 31.06 -13.44
C ARG A 34 67.84 29.94 -12.62
N LEU A 35 68.42 29.59 -11.47
CA LEU A 35 67.88 28.59 -10.54
C LEU A 35 66.54 29.03 -9.94
N LEU A 36 66.38 30.30 -9.57
CA LEU A 36 65.08 30.85 -9.07
C LEU A 36 64.04 30.86 -10.19
N HIS A 37 64.41 31.25 -11.42
CA HIS A 37 63.48 31.22 -12.55
C HIS A 37 63.10 29.80 -12.96
N GLN A 38 64.04 28.86 -12.94
CA GLN A 38 63.71 27.43 -13.19
C GLN A 38 62.85 26.80 -12.05
N ARG A 39 63.10 27.19 -10.78
CA ARG A 39 62.25 26.75 -9.65
C ARG A 39 60.88 27.38 -9.74
N THR A 40 60.72 28.66 -10.09
CA THR A 40 59.40 29.30 -10.25
C THR A 40 58.61 28.75 -11.46
N VAL A 41 59.28 28.41 -12.55
CA VAL A 41 58.66 27.79 -13.72
C VAL A 41 58.23 26.35 -13.40
N ARG A 42 59.09 25.56 -12.75
CA ARG A 42 58.74 24.24 -12.28
C ARG A 42 57.60 24.28 -11.24
N PHE A 43 57.61 25.24 -10.31
CA PHE A 43 56.54 25.41 -9.34
C PHE A 43 55.20 25.81 -10.00
N LYS A 44 55.24 26.70 -10.99
CA LYS A 44 54.06 27.05 -11.80
C LYS A 44 53.55 25.87 -12.61
N GLN A 45 54.44 25.02 -13.15
CA GLN A 45 54.06 23.80 -13.85
C GLN A 45 53.48 22.76 -12.88
N HIS A 46 54.06 22.57 -11.70
CA HIS A 46 53.56 21.64 -10.69
C HIS A 46 52.26 22.13 -10.05
N ALA A 47 52.06 23.42 -9.83
CA ALA A 47 50.81 24.01 -9.36
C ALA A 47 49.68 23.89 -10.42
N LEU A 48 50.01 24.04 -11.70
CA LEU A 48 49.06 23.86 -12.79
C LEU A 48 48.67 22.38 -12.96
N VAL A 49 49.64 21.47 -12.79
CA VAL A 49 49.40 20.01 -12.82
C VAL A 49 48.59 19.57 -11.60
N LEU A 50 48.87 20.12 -10.41
CA LEU A 50 48.05 19.85 -9.20
C LEU A 50 46.62 20.39 -9.32
N LEU A 51 46.45 21.57 -9.95
CA LEU A 51 45.14 22.14 -10.21
C LEU A 51 44.36 21.32 -11.24
N LEU A 52 45.03 20.81 -12.27
CA LEU A 52 44.45 19.89 -13.26
C LEU A 52 44.13 18.54 -12.64
N ILE A 53 44.97 18.02 -11.75
CA ILE A 53 44.73 16.78 -11.02
C ILE A 53 43.55 16.94 -10.04
N LEU A 54 43.43 18.07 -9.33
CA LEU A 54 42.27 18.36 -8.46
C LEU A 54 40.98 18.51 -9.26
N CYS A 55 41.00 19.14 -10.41
CA CYS A 55 39.82 19.26 -11.28
C CYS A 55 39.43 17.95 -11.96
N CYS A 56 40.34 17.01 -12.15
CA CYS A 56 40.07 15.69 -12.71
C CYS A 56 39.75 14.62 -11.64
N ALA A 57 40.18 14.81 -10.39
CA ALA A 57 39.97 13.87 -9.29
C ALA A 57 38.55 13.96 -8.68
N VAL A 58 37.88 15.10 -8.78
CA VAL A 58 36.53 15.29 -8.24
C VAL A 58 35.49 14.39 -8.94
N PRO A 59 35.48 14.24 -10.27
CA PRO A 59 34.54 13.30 -10.90
C PRO A 59 34.91 11.80 -10.70
N ILE A 60 36.19 11.49 -10.50
CA ILE A 60 36.65 10.09 -10.30
C ILE A 60 36.35 9.61 -8.86
N GLY A 61 36.44 10.50 -7.87
CA GLY A 61 36.10 10.19 -6.48
C GLY A 61 34.61 9.93 -6.26
N LEU A 62 33.73 10.59 -7.03
CA LEU A 62 32.29 10.35 -6.94
C LEU A 62 31.86 9.03 -7.61
N ASN A 63 32.56 8.58 -8.63
CA ASN A 63 32.29 7.28 -9.27
C ASN A 63 32.90 6.10 -8.50
N ALA A 64 34.01 6.29 -7.77
CA ALA A 64 34.61 5.24 -6.97
C ALA A 64 33.81 4.89 -5.70
N THR A 65 33.11 5.86 -5.09
CA THR A 65 32.24 5.61 -3.94
C THR A 65 30.92 4.93 -4.32
N LEU A 66 30.49 5.01 -5.57
CA LEU A 66 29.31 4.26 -6.07
C LEU A 66 29.66 2.81 -6.49
N ALA A 67 30.93 2.53 -6.81
CA ALA A 67 31.37 1.19 -7.23
C ALA A 67 31.69 0.24 -6.06
N ILE A 68 31.90 0.74 -4.84
CA ILE A 68 32.22 -0.10 -3.66
C ILE A 68 30.97 -0.63 -2.96
N ALA A 69 29.77 -0.14 -3.31
CA ALA A 69 28.51 -0.62 -2.73
C ALA A 69 27.86 -1.78 -3.52
N GLN A 70 28.51 -2.36 -4.51
CA GLN A 70 27.93 -3.38 -5.39
C GLN A 70 28.74 -4.68 -5.53
N SER A 71 29.56 -5.07 -4.56
CA SER A 71 30.20 -6.37 -4.60
C SER A 71 30.09 -7.08 -3.28
N ASP A 72 29.04 -7.85 -3.12
CA ASP A 72 29.05 -9.10 -2.34
C ASP A 72 27.71 -9.83 -2.57
N SER A 73 27.70 -10.69 -3.58
CA SER A 73 26.80 -11.83 -3.65
C SER A 73 27.48 -12.92 -4.52
N PRO A 74 27.50 -14.16 -4.06
CA PRO A 74 28.20 -15.25 -4.75
C PRO A 74 27.45 -15.72 -5.99
N PRO A 75 28.14 -16.32 -6.97
CA PRO A 75 27.54 -16.69 -8.26
C PRO A 75 26.67 -17.94 -8.14
N VAL A 76 25.45 -17.85 -8.63
CA VAL A 76 24.59 -19.01 -8.87
C VAL A 76 24.80 -19.48 -10.30
N VAL A 77 25.11 -20.73 -10.39
CA VAL A 77 25.37 -21.50 -11.61
C VAL A 77 24.12 -21.56 -12.48
N ALA A 78 24.27 -21.18 -13.74
CA ALA A 78 23.26 -21.36 -14.77
C ALA A 78 23.07 -22.83 -15.10
N GLN A 79 21.84 -23.31 -15.07
CA GLN A 79 21.44 -24.53 -15.77
C GLN A 79 20.41 -24.24 -16.83
N ALA A 80 20.69 -24.84 -17.99
CA ALA A 80 20.07 -24.65 -19.27
C ALA A 80 18.60 -25.06 -19.33
N SER A 81 17.88 -24.37 -20.19
CA SER A 81 16.55 -24.72 -20.70
C SER A 81 16.58 -25.97 -21.54
N PRO A 82 15.52 -26.75 -21.61
CA PRO A 82 15.26 -27.57 -22.77
C PRO A 82 14.08 -27.03 -23.59
N SER A 83 14.34 -27.15 -24.85
CA SER A 83 13.58 -26.83 -26.05
C SER A 83 12.21 -27.49 -26.18
N THR A 84 11.35 -26.73 -26.84
CA THR A 84 10.20 -27.10 -27.69
C THR A 84 10.13 -28.55 -28.16
N GLU A 85 9.00 -29.21 -27.91
CA GLU A 85 8.55 -30.31 -28.74
C GLU A 85 7.05 -30.24 -29.05
N THR A 86 6.80 -30.53 -30.27
CA THR A 86 5.64 -30.48 -31.16
C THR A 86 4.49 -31.39 -30.72
N LEU A 87 3.29 -30.87 -30.95
CA LEU A 87 2.02 -31.61 -31.01
C LEU A 87 2.10 -32.80 -32.01
N ARG A 88 1.67 -33.95 -31.54
CA ARG A 88 1.17 -35.03 -32.39
C ARG A 88 -0.09 -35.63 -31.79
N GLU A 89 -1.15 -35.56 -32.55
CA GLU A 89 -2.38 -36.35 -32.40
C GLU A 89 -2.06 -37.85 -32.48
N SER A 90 -2.66 -38.64 -31.62
CA SER A 90 -3.08 -40.00 -31.95
C SER A 90 -4.06 -40.63 -30.97
N ASN A 91 -5.23 -40.90 -31.45
CA ASN A 91 -6.03 -42.13 -31.30
C ASN A 91 -6.51 -42.60 -29.90
N VAL A 92 -7.82 -42.50 -29.80
CA VAL A 92 -8.78 -43.33 -29.06
C VAL A 92 -8.41 -44.80 -29.11
N ASN A 93 -8.33 -45.45 -27.96
CA ASN A 93 -8.64 -46.86 -27.82
C ASN A 93 -9.31 -47.18 -26.46
N GLU A 94 -10.48 -47.73 -26.55
CA GLU A 94 -11.29 -48.29 -25.46
C GLU A 94 -10.46 -49.27 -24.61
N ARG A 95 -10.61 -49.17 -23.29
CA ARG A 95 -10.30 -50.28 -22.41
C ARG A 95 -11.34 -50.36 -21.27
N LYS A 96 -12.02 -51.51 -21.35
CA LYS A 96 -13.06 -52.03 -20.49
C LYS A 96 -12.82 -51.83 -18.98
N GLU A 97 -13.95 -51.55 -18.31
CA GLU A 97 -14.15 -51.65 -16.87
C GLU A 97 -13.56 -52.93 -16.25
N ARG A 98 -12.82 -52.76 -15.19
CA ARG A 98 -12.68 -53.78 -14.13
C ARG A 98 -12.94 -53.08 -12.81
N THR A 99 -14.06 -53.46 -12.22
CA THR A 99 -14.44 -53.21 -10.84
C THR A 99 -13.40 -53.86 -9.92
N PRO A 100 -12.83 -53.15 -8.93
CA PRO A 100 -12.17 -53.80 -7.82
C PRO A 100 -13.16 -54.14 -6.70
N PRO A 101 -12.89 -55.19 -5.94
CA PRO A 101 -13.84 -55.72 -4.97
C PRO A 101 -13.91 -54.91 -3.68
N ASP A 102 -15.06 -55.04 -3.02
CA ASP A 102 -15.35 -54.55 -1.67
C ASP A 102 -14.14 -54.68 -0.72
N SER A 103 -13.62 -53.55 -0.24
CA SER A 103 -12.75 -53.53 0.92
C SER A 103 -13.53 -52.88 2.09
N GLN A 104 -13.92 -53.69 2.96
CA GLN A 104 -14.16 -53.58 4.41
C GLN A 104 -14.13 -52.15 5.02
N LYS A 105 -15.21 -51.89 5.76
CA LYS A 105 -15.36 -50.89 6.81
C LYS A 105 -14.09 -50.75 7.62
N SER A 106 -13.30 -49.67 7.39
CA SER A 106 -12.30 -49.19 8.32
C SER A 106 -12.87 -48.09 9.19
N GLY A 107 -12.60 -48.19 10.45
CA GLY A 107 -13.06 -47.52 11.60
C GLY A 107 -13.40 -46.02 11.50
N SER A 108 -14.39 -45.63 12.26
CA SER A 108 -14.75 -44.26 12.55
C SER A 108 -13.52 -43.51 13.09
N SER A 109 -12.90 -42.73 12.20
CA SER A 109 -12.00 -41.67 12.64
C SER A 109 -12.81 -40.74 13.51
N ALA A 110 -12.48 -40.63 14.78
CA ALA A 110 -13.14 -39.71 15.71
C ALA A 110 -13.06 -38.33 15.10
N LYS A 111 -14.20 -37.75 14.69
CA LYS A 111 -14.31 -36.37 14.25
C LYS A 111 -13.75 -35.49 15.37
N GLY A 112 -12.77 -34.68 15.07
CA GLY A 112 -12.26 -33.66 15.99
C GLY A 112 -13.38 -32.72 16.43
N PRO A 113 -13.19 -31.93 17.49
CA PRO A 113 -14.20 -31.01 17.97
C PRO A 113 -14.54 -29.99 16.88
N GLU A 114 -15.82 -29.87 16.62
CA GLU A 114 -16.41 -28.99 15.59
C GLU A 114 -17.38 -28.00 16.25
N VAL A 115 -17.48 -26.78 15.71
CA VAL A 115 -18.55 -25.84 16.03
C VAL A 115 -19.80 -26.29 15.27
N ALA A 116 -20.95 -26.36 15.94
CA ALA A 116 -22.20 -26.72 15.31
C ALA A 116 -22.54 -25.73 14.17
N ALA A 117 -23.05 -26.27 13.06
CA ALA A 117 -23.53 -25.44 11.97
C ALA A 117 -24.73 -24.59 12.47
N PRO A 118 -24.77 -23.28 12.11
CA PRO A 118 -25.98 -22.51 12.36
C PRO A 118 -27.16 -23.06 11.57
N PRO A 119 -28.41 -22.77 12.01
CA PRO A 119 -29.58 -23.22 11.27
C PRO A 119 -29.59 -22.67 9.85
N ALA A 120 -30.15 -23.43 8.89
CA ALA A 120 -30.27 -22.97 7.51
C ALA A 120 -31.01 -21.63 7.46
N GLY A 121 -30.37 -20.66 6.85
CA GLY A 121 -30.87 -19.28 6.73
C GLY A 121 -31.56 -19.02 5.40
N LYS A 122 -31.93 -17.74 5.20
CA LYS A 122 -32.37 -17.27 3.88
C LYS A 122 -31.18 -17.28 2.89
N PRO A 123 -31.46 -17.41 1.58
CA PRO A 123 -30.43 -17.26 0.57
C PRO A 123 -29.64 -15.94 0.74
N TYR A 124 -28.34 -15.99 0.53
CA TYR A 124 -27.52 -14.78 0.53
C TYR A 124 -27.62 -14.09 -0.82
N VAL A 125 -27.77 -12.77 -0.79
CA VAL A 125 -27.86 -11.93 -2.00
C VAL A 125 -26.68 -10.97 -2.03
N LEU A 126 -25.84 -11.11 -3.04
CA LEU A 126 -24.77 -10.18 -3.37
C LEU A 126 -25.24 -9.22 -4.46
N GLU A 127 -25.62 -8.01 -4.10
CA GLU A 127 -25.98 -6.95 -5.03
C GLU A 127 -24.73 -6.26 -5.56
N PHE A 128 -24.74 -5.85 -6.82
CA PHE A 128 -23.59 -5.20 -7.48
C PHE A 128 -23.26 -3.84 -6.89
N ASN A 129 -24.25 -3.13 -6.36
CA ASN A 129 -24.07 -1.83 -5.71
C ASN A 129 -23.33 -1.93 -4.35
N ARG A 130 -23.25 -3.09 -3.73
CA ARG A 130 -22.62 -3.33 -2.43
C ARG A 130 -21.20 -3.86 -2.55
N SER A 131 -20.73 -4.15 -3.75
CA SER A 131 -19.35 -4.52 -3.98
C SER A 131 -18.47 -3.26 -3.97
N PRO A 132 -17.43 -3.17 -3.12
CA PRO A 132 -16.53 -2.01 -3.09
C PRO A 132 -15.74 -1.84 -4.40
N VAL A 133 -15.74 -2.86 -5.28
CA VAL A 133 -14.97 -2.88 -6.53
C VAL A 133 -15.78 -2.33 -7.71
N VAL A 134 -17.11 -2.28 -7.63
CA VAL A 134 -17.98 -2.13 -8.80
C VAL A 134 -18.52 -0.70 -8.99
N GLY A 135 -18.52 0.15 -8.00
CA GLY A 135 -19.20 1.44 -8.09
C GLY A 135 -20.72 1.29 -8.34
N THR A 136 -21.37 2.33 -8.87
CA THR A 136 -22.83 2.35 -9.02
C THR A 136 -23.36 1.81 -10.35
N ARG A 137 -22.51 1.71 -11.39
CA ARG A 137 -22.90 1.22 -12.73
C ARG A 137 -21.73 0.67 -13.51
N PHE A 138 -21.99 -0.38 -14.29
CA PHE A 138 -21.13 -0.74 -15.41
C PHE A 138 -21.67 -0.14 -16.70
N SER A 139 -20.97 0.83 -17.27
CA SER A 139 -21.27 1.39 -18.59
C SER A 139 -20.29 0.81 -19.60
N MET A 140 -20.78 -0.04 -20.48
CA MET A 140 -20.01 -0.70 -21.52
C MET A 140 -20.21 0.03 -22.86
N ARG A 141 -19.13 0.24 -23.60
CA ARG A 141 -19.12 1.02 -24.85
C ARG A 141 -18.29 0.31 -25.91
N GLY A 142 -18.51 0.72 -27.16
CA GLY A 142 -17.78 0.14 -28.28
C GLY A 142 -18.42 -1.14 -28.82
N ILE A 143 -17.71 -1.80 -29.72
CA ILE A 143 -18.22 -3.04 -30.37
C ILE A 143 -18.17 -4.20 -29.38
N TYR A 144 -17.13 -4.29 -28.58
CA TYR A 144 -16.97 -5.30 -27.53
C TYR A 144 -16.42 -4.65 -26.28
N ASP A 145 -17.10 -4.90 -25.19
CA ASP A 145 -16.66 -4.47 -23.86
C ASP A 145 -17.07 -5.48 -22.81
N GLU A 146 -16.40 -5.51 -21.67
CA GLU A 146 -16.70 -6.43 -20.60
C GLU A 146 -16.55 -5.80 -19.21
N ALA A 147 -17.47 -6.16 -18.33
CA ALA A 147 -17.43 -5.81 -16.92
C ALA A 147 -17.17 -7.05 -16.10
N ARG A 148 -16.32 -6.94 -15.09
CA ARG A 148 -15.89 -8.06 -14.23
C ARG A 148 -16.23 -7.80 -12.78
N LEU A 149 -16.82 -8.78 -12.14
CA LEU A 149 -17.15 -8.79 -10.71
C LEU A 149 -16.47 -9.96 -10.03
N GLY A 150 -15.53 -9.68 -9.14
CA GLY A 150 -14.91 -10.70 -8.28
C GLY A 150 -15.79 -11.01 -7.07
N PHE A 151 -15.95 -12.29 -6.75
CA PHE A 151 -16.59 -12.72 -5.51
C PHE A 151 -15.96 -13.99 -4.95
N THR A 152 -16.16 -14.23 -3.66
CA THR A 152 -15.62 -15.40 -2.96
C THR A 152 -16.73 -16.41 -2.62
N ARG A 153 -16.34 -17.64 -2.36
CA ARG A 153 -17.21 -18.68 -1.83
C ARG A 153 -16.83 -18.97 -0.38
N PRO A 154 -17.68 -18.63 0.60
CA PRO A 154 -17.42 -18.92 2.01
C PRO A 154 -17.15 -20.43 2.25
N ARG A 155 -16.21 -20.70 3.16
CA ARG A 155 -15.72 -22.07 3.42
C ARG A 155 -16.75 -22.96 4.12
N ASP A 156 -17.62 -22.35 4.91
CA ASP A 156 -18.66 -23.00 5.69
C ASP A 156 -20.01 -23.13 4.95
N TRP A 157 -20.01 -22.90 3.60
CA TRP A 157 -21.18 -23.04 2.77
C TRP A 157 -21.12 -24.27 1.89
N GLN A 158 -22.09 -25.16 2.07
CA GLN A 158 -22.45 -26.18 1.08
C GLN A 158 -23.49 -25.59 0.14
N LEU A 159 -23.06 -25.17 -1.04
CA LEU A 159 -23.91 -24.53 -2.04
C LEU A 159 -24.91 -25.55 -2.59
N LYS A 160 -26.20 -25.15 -2.70
CA LYS A 160 -27.28 -25.88 -3.36
C LYS A 160 -27.51 -25.35 -4.76
N SER A 161 -27.59 -24.02 -4.91
CA SER A 161 -27.70 -23.34 -6.21
C SER A 161 -27.15 -21.95 -6.12
N VAL A 162 -26.66 -21.47 -7.26
CA VAL A 162 -26.22 -20.07 -7.43
C VAL A 162 -26.83 -19.52 -8.70
N LYS A 163 -27.43 -18.31 -8.62
CA LYS A 163 -28.10 -17.66 -9.75
C LYS A 163 -27.58 -16.24 -9.91
N ALA A 164 -27.19 -15.87 -11.12
CA ALA A 164 -26.84 -14.51 -11.48
C ALA A 164 -28.02 -13.86 -12.20
N GLN A 165 -28.62 -12.84 -11.59
CA GLN A 165 -29.64 -12.01 -12.20
C GLN A 165 -28.99 -10.70 -12.69
N ILE A 166 -28.97 -10.51 -14.01
CA ILE A 166 -28.40 -9.33 -14.64
C ILE A 166 -29.54 -8.44 -15.11
N ARG A 167 -29.56 -7.21 -14.58
CA ARG A 167 -30.47 -6.16 -15.02
C ARG A 167 -29.69 -5.17 -15.87
N TYR A 168 -30.20 -4.86 -17.04
CA TYR A 168 -29.48 -4.08 -18.03
C TYR A 168 -30.42 -3.21 -18.85
N ARG A 169 -29.84 -2.19 -19.47
CA ARG A 169 -30.44 -1.43 -20.58
C ARG A 169 -29.37 -1.22 -21.65
N HIS A 170 -29.81 -1.02 -22.86
CA HIS A 170 -28.89 -0.81 -24.00
C HIS A 170 -29.43 0.19 -25.00
N SER A 171 -28.57 0.61 -25.91
CA SER A 171 -28.95 1.50 -27.00
C SER A 171 -30.01 0.87 -27.90
N PRO A 172 -31.08 1.61 -28.30
CA PRO A 172 -32.09 1.14 -29.23
C PRO A 172 -31.56 0.98 -30.65
N ALA A 173 -30.39 1.56 -30.97
CA ALA A 173 -29.76 1.48 -32.26
C ALA A 173 -29.05 0.13 -32.53
N LEU A 174 -28.95 -0.76 -31.51
CA LEU A 174 -28.30 -2.05 -31.68
C LEU A 174 -29.16 -3.04 -32.48
N TYR A 175 -28.48 -3.77 -33.37
CA TYR A 175 -29.10 -4.87 -34.10
C TYR A 175 -29.14 -6.14 -33.24
N ALA A 176 -30.31 -6.56 -32.79
CA ALA A 176 -30.54 -7.69 -31.91
C ALA A 176 -29.99 -9.03 -32.42
N THR A 177 -29.99 -9.22 -33.73
CA THR A 177 -29.41 -10.43 -34.37
C THR A 177 -27.90 -10.50 -34.37
N ARG A 178 -27.24 -9.36 -34.05
CA ARG A 178 -25.78 -9.22 -34.06
C ARG A 178 -25.20 -8.68 -32.73
N SER A 179 -26.07 -8.39 -31.78
CA SER A 179 -25.70 -7.85 -30.49
C SER A 179 -26.20 -8.75 -29.42
N ASN A 180 -25.31 -9.10 -28.49
CA ASN A 180 -25.65 -9.97 -27.39
C ASN A 180 -24.92 -9.57 -26.11
N LEU A 181 -25.49 -10.02 -24.98
CA LEU A 181 -24.88 -9.99 -23.65
C LEU A 181 -24.59 -11.43 -23.26
N THR A 182 -23.33 -11.72 -22.96
CA THR A 182 -22.85 -13.04 -22.54
C THR A 182 -22.34 -12.96 -21.11
N VAL A 183 -22.73 -13.91 -20.30
CA VAL A 183 -22.25 -14.04 -18.91
C VAL A 183 -21.32 -15.24 -18.81
N LEU A 184 -20.15 -14.98 -18.20
CA LEU A 184 -19.12 -16.00 -17.98
C LEU A 184 -18.81 -16.10 -16.47
N ILE A 185 -18.46 -17.29 -16.04
CA ILE A 185 -17.91 -17.58 -14.72
C ILE A 185 -16.51 -18.18 -14.87
N ASN A 186 -15.49 -17.55 -14.26
CA ASN A 186 -14.10 -18.00 -14.38
C ASN A 186 -13.66 -18.26 -15.83
N GLY A 187 -14.15 -17.43 -16.77
CA GLY A 187 -13.87 -17.52 -18.20
C GLY A 187 -14.75 -18.48 -18.98
N ALA A 188 -15.59 -19.32 -18.32
CA ALA A 188 -16.50 -20.22 -18.99
C ALA A 188 -17.88 -19.58 -19.16
N SER A 189 -18.43 -19.58 -20.40
CA SER A 189 -19.76 -19.02 -20.68
C SER A 189 -20.85 -19.85 -20.02
N ILE A 190 -21.75 -19.17 -19.31
CA ILE A 190 -22.95 -19.79 -18.69
C ILE A 190 -24.22 -19.38 -19.38
N GLY A 191 -24.17 -18.46 -20.33
CA GLY A 191 -25.32 -18.11 -21.17
C GLY A 191 -25.13 -16.82 -21.91
N SER A 192 -25.94 -16.63 -22.95
CA SER A 192 -25.97 -15.42 -23.79
C SER A 192 -27.40 -15.07 -24.14
N ILE A 193 -27.71 -13.78 -24.21
CA ILE A 193 -29.00 -13.24 -24.61
C ILE A 193 -28.83 -12.14 -25.67
N PRO A 194 -29.78 -11.98 -26.60
CA PRO A 194 -29.74 -10.88 -27.54
C PRO A 194 -30.08 -9.56 -26.88
N LEU A 195 -29.45 -8.47 -27.33
CA LEU A 195 -29.76 -7.10 -26.93
C LEU A 195 -30.92 -6.58 -27.81
N ASN A 196 -32.16 -6.91 -27.46
CA ASN A 196 -33.37 -6.68 -28.26
C ASN A 196 -34.44 -5.87 -27.53
N ARG A 197 -34.10 -5.17 -26.44
CA ARG A 197 -35.06 -4.32 -25.74
C ARG A 197 -35.34 -3.04 -26.49
N LYS A 198 -36.56 -2.54 -26.34
CA LYS A 198 -36.96 -1.23 -26.86
C LYS A 198 -36.32 -0.11 -26.05
N GLU A 199 -36.29 1.09 -26.60
CA GLU A 199 -35.78 2.26 -25.93
C GLU A 199 -36.42 2.44 -24.55
N GLY A 200 -35.57 2.65 -23.54
CA GLY A 200 -35.98 2.86 -22.13
C GLY A 200 -36.40 1.58 -21.37
N GLU A 201 -36.56 0.43 -22.05
CA GLU A 201 -36.89 -0.83 -21.36
C GLU A 201 -35.69 -1.40 -20.60
N ILE A 202 -35.95 -1.77 -19.35
CA ILE A 202 -34.97 -2.51 -18.53
C ILE A 202 -35.14 -4.00 -18.80
N GLY A 203 -34.09 -4.63 -19.32
CA GLY A 203 -33.99 -6.06 -19.43
C GLY A 203 -33.61 -6.72 -18.11
N SER A 204 -34.09 -7.94 -17.89
CA SER A 204 -33.66 -8.79 -16.78
C SER A 204 -33.46 -10.22 -17.30
N ALA A 205 -32.32 -10.79 -17.00
CA ALA A 205 -32.00 -12.18 -17.35
C ALA A 205 -31.43 -12.90 -16.14
N VAL A 206 -31.80 -14.17 -15.98
CA VAL A 206 -31.31 -15.03 -14.89
C VAL A 206 -30.51 -16.16 -15.51
N PHE A 207 -29.31 -16.35 -15.00
CA PHE A 207 -28.38 -17.40 -15.40
C PHE A 207 -28.11 -18.32 -14.22
N ASP A 208 -28.24 -19.64 -14.44
CA ASP A 208 -27.82 -20.62 -13.44
C ASP A 208 -26.30 -20.79 -13.50
N VAL A 209 -25.66 -20.64 -12.36
CA VAL A 209 -24.20 -20.76 -12.24
C VAL A 209 -23.86 -22.22 -11.90
N PRO A 210 -23.11 -22.93 -12.76
CA PRO A 210 -22.73 -24.33 -12.48
C PRO A 210 -21.82 -24.40 -11.25
N LEU A 211 -22.23 -25.18 -10.24
CA LEU A 211 -21.48 -25.31 -8.98
C LEU A 211 -20.08 -25.90 -9.19
N SER A 212 -19.89 -26.72 -10.23
CA SER A 212 -18.63 -27.35 -10.60
C SER A 212 -17.57 -26.32 -11.08
N GLN A 213 -18.01 -25.15 -11.55
CA GLN A 213 -17.11 -24.09 -12.00
C GLN A 213 -16.72 -23.13 -10.88
N LEU A 214 -17.39 -23.19 -9.72
CA LEU A 214 -17.12 -22.30 -8.61
C LEU A 214 -15.89 -22.74 -7.82
N GLN A 215 -14.98 -21.79 -7.68
CA GLN A 215 -13.75 -21.89 -6.89
C GLN A 215 -13.89 -21.10 -5.58
N ASN A 216 -12.80 -21.00 -4.82
CA ASN A 216 -12.75 -20.11 -3.65
C ASN A 216 -12.83 -18.63 -4.05
N TYR A 217 -12.16 -18.26 -5.14
CA TYR A 217 -12.22 -16.93 -5.77
C TYR A 217 -12.83 -17.10 -7.14
N ASN A 218 -13.82 -16.29 -7.47
CA ASN A 218 -14.57 -16.36 -8.71
C ASN A 218 -14.63 -15.01 -9.38
N GLU A 219 -14.65 -15.02 -10.68
CA GLU A 219 -14.89 -13.86 -11.53
C GLU A 219 -16.15 -14.08 -12.37
N LEU A 220 -17.15 -13.23 -12.15
CA LEU A 220 -18.31 -13.11 -13.03
C LEU A 220 -17.97 -12.04 -14.06
N THR A 221 -17.88 -12.44 -15.32
CA THR A 221 -17.65 -11.53 -16.44
C THR A 221 -18.95 -11.35 -17.22
N ILE A 222 -19.34 -10.11 -17.48
CA ILE A 222 -20.46 -9.75 -18.33
C ILE A 222 -19.84 -9.09 -19.56
N GLY A 223 -19.85 -9.82 -20.68
CA GLY A 223 -19.34 -9.33 -21.97
C GLY A 223 -20.50 -8.92 -22.87
N VAL A 224 -20.35 -7.81 -23.60
CA VAL A 224 -21.31 -7.38 -24.61
C VAL A 224 -20.64 -7.32 -25.97
N LEU A 225 -21.35 -7.83 -26.98
CA LEU A 225 -21.03 -7.59 -28.39
C LEU A 225 -22.11 -6.66 -28.93
N GLN A 226 -21.72 -5.51 -29.49
CA GLN A 226 -22.61 -4.43 -29.86
C GLN A 226 -22.41 -4.07 -31.33
N ASN A 227 -23.48 -4.12 -32.12
CA ASN A 227 -23.46 -3.74 -33.51
C ASN A 227 -24.67 -2.86 -33.83
N ASN A 228 -24.43 -1.71 -34.46
CA ASN A 228 -25.44 -0.77 -34.92
C ASN A 228 -25.67 -0.81 -36.45
N SER A 229 -25.17 -1.85 -37.11
CA SER A 229 -25.27 -2.03 -38.56
C SER A 229 -25.69 -3.47 -38.88
N PRO A 230 -26.48 -3.66 -39.95
CA PRO A 230 -26.89 -4.99 -40.39
C PRO A 230 -25.70 -5.80 -40.96
N THR A 231 -24.66 -5.11 -41.42
CA THR A 231 -23.47 -5.76 -42.00
C THR A 231 -22.30 -5.74 -41.04
N CYS A 232 -21.74 -4.58 -40.79
CA CYS A 232 -20.57 -4.41 -39.91
C CYS A 232 -20.52 -3.01 -39.33
N THR A 233 -20.35 -2.87 -38.02
CA THR A 233 -20.05 -1.59 -37.39
C THR A 233 -18.64 -1.19 -37.79
N GLN A 234 -18.52 0.00 -38.41
CA GLN A 234 -17.24 0.51 -38.92
C GLN A 234 -16.48 1.28 -37.85
N ASP A 235 -17.22 2.05 -37.03
CA ASP A 235 -16.65 2.90 -35.99
C ASP A 235 -16.86 2.26 -34.62
N PRO A 236 -15.78 1.81 -33.93
CA PRO A 236 -15.86 1.28 -32.56
C PRO A 236 -16.21 2.35 -31.52
N TYR A 237 -16.00 3.62 -31.84
CA TYR A 237 -16.27 4.77 -30.96
C TYR A 237 -17.63 5.40 -31.21
N ASP A 238 -18.49 4.79 -32.03
CA ASP A 238 -19.84 5.27 -32.30
C ASP A 238 -20.60 5.40 -30.95
N PRO A 239 -21.10 6.60 -30.59
CA PRO A 239 -21.79 6.86 -29.36
C PRO A 239 -23.07 6.06 -29.16
N SER A 240 -23.61 5.46 -30.20
CA SER A 240 -24.77 4.56 -30.12
C SER A 240 -24.44 3.15 -29.63
N LEU A 241 -23.16 2.79 -29.55
CA LEU A 241 -22.71 1.51 -29.02
C LEU A 241 -22.57 1.59 -27.49
N TRP A 242 -23.65 1.33 -26.76
CA TRP A 242 -23.62 1.31 -25.31
C TRP A 242 -24.59 0.30 -24.70
N THR A 243 -24.16 -0.28 -23.58
CA THR A 243 -24.97 -1.12 -22.67
C THR A 243 -24.61 -0.76 -21.24
N GLU A 244 -25.60 -0.64 -20.38
CA GLU A 244 -25.41 -0.43 -18.94
C GLU A 244 -25.94 -1.63 -18.17
N ILE A 245 -25.14 -2.10 -17.22
CA ILE A 245 -25.58 -3.05 -16.19
C ILE A 245 -26.01 -2.26 -14.97
N LEU A 246 -27.20 -2.52 -14.51
CA LEU A 246 -27.81 -1.78 -13.40
C LEU A 246 -27.30 -2.27 -12.04
N PRO A 247 -27.19 -1.38 -11.04
CA PRO A 247 -26.61 -1.70 -9.73
C PRO A 247 -27.44 -2.69 -8.90
N ASP A 248 -28.69 -2.89 -9.22
CA ASP A 248 -29.59 -3.86 -8.62
C ASP A 248 -29.50 -5.27 -9.27
N SER A 249 -28.56 -5.49 -10.16
CA SER A 249 -28.09 -6.82 -10.57
C SER A 249 -27.51 -7.54 -9.34
N LYS A 250 -27.67 -8.87 -9.30
CA LYS A 250 -27.31 -9.63 -8.09
C LYS A 250 -26.92 -11.06 -8.38
N VAL A 251 -26.12 -11.62 -7.49
CA VAL A 251 -25.84 -13.06 -7.40
C VAL A 251 -26.51 -13.59 -6.14
N THR A 252 -27.36 -14.60 -6.28
CA THR A 252 -28.09 -15.22 -5.17
C THR A 252 -27.52 -16.61 -4.91
N PHE A 253 -27.16 -16.87 -3.64
CA PHE A 253 -26.60 -18.14 -3.17
C PHE A 253 -27.60 -18.82 -2.26
N ASP A 254 -28.03 -20.03 -2.64
CA ASP A 254 -28.74 -20.96 -1.76
C ASP A 254 -27.74 -21.97 -1.23
N PHE A 255 -27.69 -22.15 0.11
CA PHE A 255 -26.66 -22.95 0.77
C PHE A 255 -27.12 -23.54 2.10
N LEU A 256 -26.41 -24.59 2.52
CA LEU A 256 -26.47 -25.14 3.87
C LEU A 256 -25.18 -24.74 4.62
N PRO A 257 -25.30 -24.13 5.80
CA PRO A 257 -24.11 -23.91 6.65
C PRO A 257 -23.50 -25.26 7.05
N GLN A 258 -22.17 -25.29 7.10
CA GLN A 258 -21.41 -26.48 7.49
C GLN A 258 -20.78 -26.28 8.88
N PRO A 259 -20.53 -27.37 9.60
CA PRO A 259 -19.79 -27.32 10.86
C PRO A 259 -18.37 -26.76 10.62
N ILE A 260 -17.89 -25.99 11.57
CA ILE A 260 -16.55 -25.36 11.51
C ILE A 260 -15.53 -26.29 12.19
N SER A 261 -14.57 -26.79 11.42
CA SER A 261 -13.46 -27.60 11.91
C SER A 261 -12.39 -26.73 12.55
N LEU A 262 -11.88 -27.14 13.70
CA LEU A 262 -10.87 -26.41 14.49
C LEU A 262 -9.47 -27.00 14.24
N ASP A 263 -8.73 -26.37 13.37
CA ASP A 263 -7.37 -26.80 13.02
C ASP A 263 -6.51 -25.59 12.59
N PHE A 264 -5.35 -25.41 13.21
CA PHE A 264 -4.41 -24.35 12.90
C PHE A 264 -3.80 -24.44 11.49
N ASN A 265 -3.90 -25.59 10.81
CA ASN A 265 -3.43 -25.68 9.42
C ASN A 265 -4.22 -24.78 8.46
N ARG A 266 -5.41 -24.33 8.90
CA ARG A 266 -6.30 -23.43 8.14
C ARG A 266 -6.24 -21.99 8.62
N PHE A 267 -5.42 -21.68 9.64
CA PHE A 267 -5.34 -20.31 10.15
C PHE A 267 -5.06 -19.30 9.02
N PRO A 268 -5.71 -18.14 8.98
CA PRO A 268 -6.48 -17.49 10.05
C PRO A 268 -7.91 -18.02 10.25
N TYR A 269 -8.44 -18.88 9.36
CA TYR A 269 -9.71 -19.55 9.59
C TYR A 269 -9.59 -20.54 10.80
N PRO A 270 -10.58 -20.62 11.70
CA PRO A 270 -11.94 -20.06 11.62
C PRO A 270 -12.10 -18.66 12.23
N ILE A 271 -11.04 -18.02 12.73
CA ILE A 271 -11.14 -16.73 13.42
C ILE A 271 -11.39 -15.60 12.44
N PHE A 272 -10.73 -15.63 11.31
CA PHE A 272 -10.95 -14.74 10.18
C PHE A 272 -11.13 -15.56 8.92
N ASP A 273 -12.21 -15.32 8.18
CA ASP A 273 -12.45 -15.94 6.88
C ASP A 273 -12.33 -14.90 5.75
N GLU A 274 -11.26 -14.99 4.99
CA GLU A 274 -11.02 -14.15 3.81
C GLU A 274 -12.01 -14.42 2.66
N LEU A 275 -12.69 -15.58 2.70
CA LEU A 275 -13.69 -15.98 1.72
C LEU A 275 -15.11 -15.63 2.14
N SER A 276 -15.31 -15.12 3.37
CA SER A 276 -16.62 -14.73 3.85
C SER A 276 -17.24 -13.61 3.03
N LEU A 277 -18.50 -13.73 2.67
CA LEU A 277 -19.31 -12.67 2.10
C LEU A 277 -20.00 -11.82 3.17
N TYR A 278 -20.07 -12.33 4.40
CA TYR A 278 -20.52 -11.58 5.58
C TYR A 278 -19.36 -10.84 6.22
N PRO A 279 -19.61 -9.74 6.97
CA PRO A 279 -18.61 -9.15 7.83
C PRO A 279 -18.01 -10.19 8.77
N ASN A 280 -16.67 -10.20 8.92
CA ASN A 280 -16.05 -11.01 9.96
C ASN A 280 -16.35 -10.38 11.33
N GLN A 281 -17.09 -11.11 12.16
CA GLN A 281 -17.51 -10.65 13.49
C GLN A 281 -16.56 -11.18 14.55
N LEU A 282 -15.75 -10.31 15.11
CA LEU A 282 -14.73 -10.64 16.09
C LEU A 282 -15.12 -10.14 17.48
N THR A 283 -15.08 -11.02 18.45
CA THR A 283 -15.43 -10.70 19.84
C THR A 283 -14.22 -10.96 20.73
N TYR A 284 -13.75 -9.94 21.47
CA TYR A 284 -12.69 -10.11 22.45
C TYR A 284 -13.28 -10.25 23.85
N LEU A 285 -12.73 -11.18 24.64
CA LEU A 285 -13.03 -11.28 26.06
C LEU A 285 -12.17 -10.30 26.83
N LEU A 286 -12.82 -9.42 27.61
CA LEU A 286 -12.11 -8.46 28.47
C LEU A 286 -11.37 -9.21 29.56
N ALA A 287 -10.09 -8.88 29.76
CA ALA A 287 -9.31 -9.42 30.88
C ALA A 287 -9.81 -8.87 32.20
N SER A 288 -9.71 -9.66 33.27
CA SER A 288 -10.06 -9.22 34.63
C SER A 288 -9.17 -8.05 35.10
N LYS A 289 -7.95 -7.97 34.60
CA LYS A 289 -7.03 -6.86 34.74
C LYS A 289 -6.50 -6.48 33.37
N VAL A 290 -6.78 -5.26 32.94
CA VAL A 290 -6.24 -4.66 31.73
C VAL A 290 -4.88 -4.04 32.04
N ASP A 291 -3.82 -4.57 31.44
CA ASP A 291 -2.44 -4.08 31.55
C ASP A 291 -1.80 -3.90 30.17
N ASP A 292 -0.62 -3.34 30.11
CA ASP A 292 0.10 -3.06 28.85
C ASP A 292 0.33 -4.33 28.01
N THR A 293 0.49 -5.49 28.67
CA THR A 293 0.66 -6.78 27.98
C THR A 293 -0.61 -7.15 27.22
N TRP A 294 -1.77 -7.07 27.89
CA TRP A 294 -3.07 -7.34 27.26
C TRP A 294 -3.39 -6.32 26.18
N LEU A 295 -3.17 -5.03 26.47
CA LEU A 295 -3.42 -3.94 25.53
C LEU A 295 -2.58 -4.10 24.25
N THR A 296 -1.27 -4.32 24.40
CA THR A 296 -0.34 -4.49 23.28
C THR A 296 -0.65 -5.76 22.50
N ALA A 297 -0.86 -6.89 23.16
CA ALA A 297 -1.15 -8.17 22.51
C ALA A 297 -2.45 -8.11 21.71
N THR A 298 -3.52 -7.58 22.31
CA THR A 298 -4.83 -7.47 21.68
C THR A 298 -4.78 -6.51 20.48
N SER A 299 -4.10 -5.36 20.62
CA SER A 299 -3.94 -4.37 19.54
C SER A 299 -3.11 -4.89 18.38
N ARG A 300 -2.01 -5.62 18.64
CA ARG A 300 -1.21 -6.28 17.59
C ARG A 300 -2.04 -7.29 16.82
N PHE A 301 -2.80 -8.12 17.52
CA PHE A 301 -3.65 -9.11 16.88
C PHE A 301 -4.75 -8.44 16.05
N GLN A 302 -5.40 -7.41 16.59
CA GLN A 302 -6.41 -6.64 15.87
C GLN A 302 -5.83 -5.94 14.61
N ALA A 303 -4.61 -5.38 14.71
CA ALA A 303 -3.93 -4.79 13.56
C ALA A 303 -3.60 -5.85 12.49
N ALA A 304 -3.15 -7.04 12.88
CA ALA A 304 -2.91 -8.13 11.95
C ALA A 304 -4.20 -8.58 11.25
N LEU A 305 -5.31 -8.67 11.96
CA LEU A 305 -6.62 -8.97 11.37
C LEU A 305 -7.12 -7.83 10.47
N GLY A 306 -6.88 -6.56 10.84
CA GLY A 306 -7.16 -5.41 9.98
C GLY A 306 -6.40 -5.50 8.65
N ARG A 307 -5.14 -5.91 8.69
CA ARG A 307 -4.31 -6.14 7.51
C ARG A 307 -4.86 -7.26 6.61
N LEU A 308 -5.32 -8.37 7.20
CA LEU A 308 -5.94 -9.47 6.48
C LEU A 308 -7.31 -9.07 5.91
N ALA A 309 -8.06 -8.25 6.63
CA ALA A 309 -9.37 -7.78 6.19
C ALA A 309 -9.26 -6.93 4.91
N ASP A 310 -8.20 -6.13 4.78
CA ASP A 310 -7.99 -5.22 3.66
C ASP A 310 -9.23 -4.31 3.46
N TYR A 311 -9.97 -4.45 2.37
CA TYR A 311 -11.24 -3.74 2.12
C TYR A 311 -12.46 -4.41 2.80
N ARG A 312 -12.34 -5.64 3.30
CA ARG A 312 -13.45 -6.38 3.91
C ARG A 312 -13.84 -5.79 5.25
N ARG A 313 -15.13 -5.83 5.54
CA ARG A 313 -15.64 -5.37 6.82
C ARG A 313 -15.25 -6.34 7.95
N LEU A 314 -14.67 -5.77 9.01
CA LEU A 314 -14.32 -6.44 10.24
C LEU A 314 -15.09 -5.75 11.37
N ASP A 315 -16.09 -6.44 11.94
CA ASP A 315 -16.88 -5.92 13.06
C ASP A 315 -16.30 -6.43 14.37
N THR A 316 -15.91 -5.52 15.24
CA THR A 316 -15.26 -5.85 16.51
C THR A 316 -16.19 -5.57 17.68
N ARG A 317 -16.20 -6.49 18.65
CA ARG A 317 -16.91 -6.33 19.93
C ARG A 317 -16.01 -6.68 21.11
N LEU A 318 -16.33 -6.10 22.27
CA LEU A 318 -15.72 -6.42 23.55
C LEU A 318 -16.81 -6.89 24.51
N VAL A 319 -16.64 -8.08 25.11
CA VAL A 319 -17.58 -8.71 26.04
C VAL A 319 -16.89 -9.02 27.38
N LYS A 320 -17.68 -9.08 28.45
CA LYS A 320 -17.17 -9.41 29.78
C LYS A 320 -17.31 -10.90 30.10
N ALA A 321 -18.22 -11.59 29.40
CA ALA A 321 -18.50 -13.02 29.64
C ALA A 321 -18.68 -13.79 28.32
N VAL A 322 -18.40 -15.08 28.34
CA VAL A 322 -18.47 -15.96 27.15
C VAL A 322 -19.90 -16.20 26.69
N ASP A 323 -20.86 -16.12 27.58
CA ASP A 323 -22.29 -16.27 27.28
C ASP A 323 -22.86 -15.09 26.46
N GLU A 324 -22.21 -13.94 26.48
CA GLU A 324 -22.55 -12.80 25.61
C GLU A 324 -22.19 -13.02 24.13
N VAL A 325 -21.43 -14.08 23.81
CA VAL A 325 -21.01 -14.38 22.43
C VAL A 325 -22.16 -14.97 21.62
N LYS A 326 -22.46 -14.34 20.50
CA LYS A 326 -23.57 -14.72 19.61
C LYS A 326 -23.12 -15.79 18.61
N SER A 327 -24.09 -16.53 18.08
CA SER A 327 -23.86 -17.45 16.97
C SER A 327 -23.35 -16.65 15.74
N GLY A 328 -22.31 -17.17 15.09
CA GLY A 328 -21.66 -16.49 13.95
C GLY A 328 -20.49 -15.59 14.35
N GLU A 329 -20.36 -15.19 15.62
CA GLU A 329 -19.19 -14.47 16.11
C GLU A 329 -17.98 -15.41 16.31
N ARG A 330 -16.79 -14.83 16.37
CA ARG A 330 -15.50 -15.49 16.62
C ARG A 330 -14.91 -14.92 17.91
N LEU A 331 -14.75 -15.77 18.95
CA LEU A 331 -14.23 -15.32 20.23
C LEU A 331 -12.71 -15.40 20.26
N VAL A 332 -12.07 -14.34 20.76
CA VAL A 332 -10.64 -14.26 21.01
C VAL A 332 -10.39 -14.00 22.49
N ILE A 333 -9.60 -14.84 23.12
CA ILE A 333 -9.19 -14.73 24.52
C ILE A 333 -7.67 -14.59 24.55
N ILE A 334 -7.20 -13.45 25.01
CA ILE A 334 -5.77 -13.13 25.15
C ILE A 334 -5.48 -12.87 26.62
N GLY A 335 -4.39 -13.41 27.16
CA GLY A 335 -3.94 -13.16 28.53
C GLY A 335 -3.53 -14.42 29.25
N THR A 336 -2.92 -14.24 30.41
CA THR A 336 -2.57 -15.36 31.30
C THR A 336 -3.82 -15.99 31.92
N PRO A 337 -3.76 -17.23 32.39
CA PRO A 337 -4.91 -17.87 33.08
C PRO A 337 -5.41 -17.09 34.30
N THR A 338 -4.58 -16.30 34.94
CA THR A 338 -4.98 -15.41 36.04
C THR A 338 -5.72 -14.17 35.56
N GLN A 339 -5.37 -13.65 34.40
CA GLN A 339 -6.09 -12.54 33.77
C GLN A 339 -7.40 -12.99 33.09
N GLN A 340 -7.48 -14.27 32.72
CA GLN A 340 -8.61 -14.87 32.00
C GLN A 340 -9.16 -16.08 32.78
N PRO A 341 -9.79 -15.89 33.95
CA PRO A 341 -10.29 -16.98 34.79
C PRO A 341 -11.35 -17.84 34.08
N THR A 342 -12.03 -17.27 33.11
CA THR A 342 -13.03 -17.95 32.24
C THR A 342 -12.44 -19.12 31.46
N LEU A 343 -11.12 -19.19 31.24
CA LEU A 343 -10.46 -20.32 30.59
C LEU A 343 -10.76 -21.66 31.29
N LYS A 344 -11.04 -21.65 32.59
CA LYS A 344 -11.41 -22.87 33.37
C LYS A 344 -12.75 -23.46 32.93
N SER A 345 -13.66 -22.65 32.39
CA SER A 345 -14.98 -23.08 31.96
C SER A 345 -15.03 -23.59 30.53
N LEU A 346 -13.90 -23.44 29.80
CA LEU A 346 -13.78 -23.90 28.42
C LEU A 346 -13.21 -25.31 28.34
N ASN A 347 -13.65 -26.09 27.36
CA ASN A 347 -13.05 -27.38 27.07
C ASN A 347 -11.74 -27.17 26.28
N LEU A 348 -10.65 -26.89 27.02
CA LEU A 348 -9.36 -26.59 26.41
C LEU A 348 -8.67 -27.88 25.95
N PRO A 349 -7.94 -27.83 24.81
CA PRO A 349 -7.12 -28.97 24.33
C PRO A 349 -5.94 -29.31 25.26
N MET A 350 -5.51 -28.35 26.08
CA MET A 350 -4.47 -28.56 27.09
C MET A 350 -5.03 -28.38 28.50
N PRO A 351 -4.54 -29.18 29.47
CA PRO A 351 -5.02 -29.06 30.85
C PRO A 351 -4.62 -27.73 31.50
N LEU A 352 -5.57 -27.14 32.22
CA LEU A 352 -5.40 -25.97 33.03
C LEU A 352 -5.64 -26.32 34.51
N VAL A 353 -4.59 -26.38 35.30
CA VAL A 353 -4.64 -26.73 36.74
C VAL A 353 -3.96 -25.61 37.54
N ASP A 354 -4.57 -25.17 38.60
CA ASP A 354 -4.07 -24.12 39.49
C ASP A 354 -3.66 -22.83 38.76
N ASN A 355 -4.45 -22.40 37.77
CA ASN A 355 -4.17 -21.27 36.89
C ASN A 355 -2.86 -21.42 36.07
N GLN A 356 -2.41 -22.63 35.83
CA GLN A 356 -1.25 -22.91 34.96
C GLN A 356 -1.61 -23.90 33.87
N VAL A 357 -1.19 -23.57 32.66
CA VAL A 357 -1.27 -24.51 31.54
C VAL A 357 -0.18 -25.55 31.72
N GLN A 358 -0.54 -26.82 31.61
CA GLN A 358 0.36 -27.96 31.78
C GLN A 358 0.55 -28.70 30.46
N ASP A 359 1.71 -29.37 30.34
CA ASP A 359 2.00 -30.29 29.24
C ASP A 359 1.31 -31.67 29.44
N SER A 360 1.54 -32.60 28.50
CA SER A 360 1.03 -33.98 28.57
C SER A 360 1.52 -34.76 29.80
N ASN A 361 2.64 -34.34 30.38
CA ASN A 361 3.24 -34.95 31.59
C ASN A 361 2.76 -34.28 32.87
N LYS A 362 1.73 -33.45 32.82
CA LYS A 362 1.17 -32.68 33.94
C LYS A 362 2.18 -31.69 34.58
N LYS A 363 3.21 -31.29 33.84
CA LYS A 363 4.17 -30.30 34.28
C LYS A 363 3.73 -28.93 33.79
N ALA A 364 3.74 -27.91 34.65
CA ALA A 364 3.47 -26.54 34.28
C ALA A 364 4.48 -26.06 33.22
N LEU A 365 3.98 -25.42 32.16
CA LEU A 365 4.82 -24.80 31.14
C LEU A 365 5.60 -23.62 31.73
N SER A 366 6.79 -23.37 31.19
CA SER A 366 7.60 -22.19 31.55
C SER A 366 6.81 -20.89 31.28
N PRO A 367 6.93 -19.84 32.11
CA PRO A 367 6.21 -18.58 31.95
C PRO A 367 6.45 -17.87 30.64
N ASP A 368 7.56 -18.17 29.94
CA ASP A 368 7.93 -17.58 28.65
C ASP A 368 7.44 -18.37 27.44
N VAL A 369 6.83 -19.55 27.65
CA VAL A 369 6.25 -20.36 26.55
C VAL A 369 4.86 -19.82 26.20
N GLY A 370 4.69 -19.45 24.94
CA GLY A 370 3.39 -19.09 24.39
C GLY A 370 2.55 -20.31 24.05
N VAL A 371 1.25 -20.22 24.30
CA VAL A 371 0.30 -21.30 24.03
C VAL A 371 -0.85 -20.76 23.19
N LEU A 372 -1.08 -21.39 22.06
CA LEU A 372 -2.23 -21.13 21.18
C LEU A 372 -3.17 -22.33 21.19
N MET A 373 -4.44 -22.10 21.38
CA MET A 373 -5.45 -23.16 21.37
C MET A 373 -6.68 -22.74 20.58
N LEU A 374 -7.24 -23.66 19.80
CA LEU A 374 -8.56 -23.53 19.19
C LEU A 374 -9.53 -24.44 19.94
N THR A 375 -10.62 -23.84 20.40
CA THR A 375 -11.72 -24.55 21.08
C THR A 375 -13.07 -23.94 20.68
N THR A 376 -14.11 -24.28 21.39
CA THR A 376 -15.48 -23.74 21.22
C THR A 376 -15.95 -23.07 22.50
N THR A 377 -16.94 -22.18 22.38
CA THR A 377 -17.75 -21.78 23.53
C THR A 377 -18.44 -23.00 24.13
N PRO A 378 -18.83 -23.02 25.44
CA PRO A 378 -19.46 -24.18 26.10
C PRO A 378 -20.70 -24.68 25.37
N ASN A 379 -21.47 -23.78 24.77
CA ASN A 379 -22.67 -24.10 23.97
C ASN A 379 -22.36 -24.51 22.52
N LYS A 380 -21.08 -24.60 22.12
CA LYS A 380 -20.60 -24.92 20.76
C LYS A 380 -21.10 -23.99 19.64
N LYS A 381 -21.50 -22.76 19.97
CA LYS A 381 -22.04 -21.78 19.00
C LYS A 381 -20.97 -20.98 18.25
N ALA A 382 -19.78 -20.84 18.81
CA ALA A 382 -18.72 -20.04 18.25
C ALA A 382 -17.34 -20.70 18.42
N PRO A 383 -16.43 -20.56 17.46
CA PRO A 383 -15.04 -20.93 17.62
C PRO A 383 -14.33 -19.93 18.55
N VAL A 384 -13.37 -20.42 19.33
CA VAL A 384 -12.60 -19.67 20.29
C VAL A 384 -11.10 -19.84 19.98
N LEU A 385 -10.41 -18.73 19.77
CA LEU A 385 -8.96 -18.67 19.78
C LEU A 385 -8.49 -18.25 21.18
N VAL A 386 -7.63 -19.05 21.79
CA VAL A 386 -6.97 -18.72 23.04
C VAL A 386 -5.50 -18.47 22.74
N ALA A 387 -4.99 -17.29 23.07
CA ALA A 387 -3.58 -16.94 23.05
C ALA A 387 -3.13 -16.65 24.50
N THR A 388 -2.41 -17.59 25.12
CA THR A 388 -2.09 -17.56 26.54
C THR A 388 -0.64 -17.99 26.81
N GLY A 389 -0.28 -18.01 28.05
CA GLY A 389 0.99 -18.49 28.61
C GLY A 389 0.94 -18.36 30.13
N ASN A 390 1.78 -19.09 30.86
CA ASN A 390 1.84 -19.01 32.31
C ASN A 390 2.43 -17.70 32.83
N GLY A 391 2.95 -16.86 31.93
CA GLY A 391 3.41 -15.51 32.22
C GLY A 391 3.18 -14.54 31.06
N PRO A 392 3.34 -13.21 31.30
CA PRO A 392 3.15 -12.18 30.27
C PRO A 392 4.04 -12.37 29.04
N ALA A 393 5.29 -12.84 29.21
CA ALA A 393 6.21 -13.12 28.11
C ALA A 393 5.67 -14.23 27.19
N GLY A 394 5.04 -15.27 27.75
CA GLY A 394 4.39 -16.32 26.99
C GLY A 394 3.22 -15.79 26.16
N VAL A 395 2.36 -14.94 26.75
CA VAL A 395 1.25 -14.30 26.06
C VAL A 395 1.75 -13.45 24.88
N ALA A 396 2.75 -12.60 25.14
CA ALA A 396 3.36 -11.75 24.10
C ALA A 396 3.93 -12.61 22.95
N LYS A 397 4.62 -13.72 23.30
CA LYS A 397 5.21 -14.66 22.33
C LYS A 397 4.13 -15.36 21.50
N ALA A 398 3.03 -15.80 22.13
CA ALA A 398 1.89 -16.43 21.44
C ALA A 398 1.27 -15.50 20.40
N VAL A 399 0.99 -14.25 20.79
CA VAL A 399 0.40 -13.26 19.87
C VAL A 399 1.39 -12.85 18.79
N GLN A 400 2.67 -12.61 19.13
CA GLN A 400 3.68 -12.25 18.16
C GLN A 400 3.85 -13.33 17.08
N PHE A 401 3.76 -14.60 17.46
CA PHE A 401 3.77 -15.72 16.52
C PHE A 401 2.60 -15.64 15.52
N LEU A 402 1.38 -15.32 15.98
CA LEU A 402 0.21 -15.17 15.10
C LEU A 402 0.34 -14.00 14.12
N VAL A 403 0.88 -12.87 14.57
CA VAL A 403 0.96 -11.65 13.76
C VAL A 403 2.14 -11.64 12.78
N GLN A 404 3.07 -12.59 12.91
CA GLN A 404 4.19 -12.82 11.99
C GLN A 404 3.91 -13.92 10.95
N SER A 405 2.76 -14.54 10.99
CA SER A 405 2.48 -15.79 10.27
C SER A 405 1.97 -15.62 8.84
N LYS A 406 2.34 -14.54 8.17
CA LYS A 406 2.08 -14.42 6.74
C LYS A 406 2.80 -15.56 6.00
N ASP A 407 2.05 -16.39 5.29
CA ASP A 407 2.53 -17.52 4.46
C ASP A 407 3.16 -18.71 5.22
N ARG A 408 3.09 -18.76 6.54
CA ARG A 408 3.55 -19.90 7.31
C ARG A 408 2.45 -20.93 7.53
N LYS A 409 2.75 -22.19 7.30
CA LYS A 409 1.98 -23.28 7.89
C LYS A 409 2.20 -23.25 9.40
N ILE A 410 1.23 -22.69 10.11
CA ILE A 410 1.35 -22.44 11.57
C ILE A 410 1.51 -23.74 12.34
N GLY A 411 0.91 -24.82 11.87
CA GLY A 411 0.91 -26.13 12.51
C GLY A 411 -0.36 -26.89 12.18
N THR A 412 -0.48 -28.10 12.65
CA THR A 412 -1.70 -28.93 12.53
C THR A 412 -2.32 -29.16 13.89
N GLY A 413 -3.65 -29.36 13.92
CA GLY A 413 -4.37 -29.61 15.15
C GLY A 413 -4.81 -28.33 15.87
N GLN A 414 -5.22 -28.52 17.13
CA GLN A 414 -5.86 -27.47 17.93
C GLN A 414 -4.91 -26.72 18.87
N THR A 415 -3.66 -27.12 18.97
CA THR A 415 -2.70 -26.55 19.93
C THR A 415 -1.35 -26.32 19.30
N ILE A 416 -0.77 -25.15 19.58
CA ILE A 416 0.60 -24.79 19.23
C ILE A 416 1.32 -24.28 20.46
N LEU A 417 2.50 -24.80 20.71
CA LEU A 417 3.42 -24.31 21.74
C LEU A 417 4.52 -23.47 21.06
N VAL A 418 4.60 -22.21 21.46
CA VAL A 418 5.57 -21.26 20.93
C VAL A 418 6.70 -21.11 21.94
N LYS A 419 7.76 -21.90 21.78
CA LYS A 419 8.96 -21.84 22.61
C LYS A 419 9.90 -20.73 22.13
N ASP A 420 10.18 -20.75 20.84
CA ASP A 420 11.09 -19.81 20.19
C ASP A 420 10.36 -19.04 19.09
N LEU A 421 10.78 -17.81 18.89
CA LEU A 421 10.23 -16.91 17.89
C LEU A 421 11.37 -16.28 17.10
N ASN A 422 11.37 -16.51 15.80
CA ASN A 422 12.31 -15.82 14.92
C ASN A 422 11.91 -14.34 14.84
N ALA A 423 12.82 -13.46 15.16
CA ALA A 423 12.60 -12.03 15.03
C ALA A 423 12.47 -11.67 13.53
N VAL A 424 11.42 -10.96 13.18
CA VAL A 424 11.28 -10.34 11.86
C VAL A 424 11.84 -8.93 11.97
N PRO A 425 12.87 -8.57 11.16
CA PRO A 425 13.42 -7.23 11.22
C PRO A 425 12.39 -6.20 10.78
N SER A 426 12.37 -5.04 11.45
CA SER A 426 11.53 -3.93 11.03
C SER A 426 11.97 -3.42 9.65
N PRO A 427 11.03 -3.19 8.73
CA PRO A 427 11.34 -2.60 7.45
C PRO A 427 11.82 -1.16 7.60
N SER A 428 12.51 -0.64 6.60
CA SER A 428 12.82 0.80 6.54
C SER A 428 11.54 1.64 6.57
N PRO A 429 11.53 2.81 7.22
CA PRO A 429 10.36 3.69 7.26
C PRO A 429 9.79 4.08 5.90
N ARG A 430 10.59 4.00 4.83
CA ARG A 430 10.21 4.32 3.46
C ARG A 430 10.17 3.10 2.52
N ASP A 431 10.27 1.90 3.04
CA ASP A 431 10.09 0.66 2.28
C ASP A 431 8.61 0.25 2.33
N TRP A 432 7.85 0.73 1.35
CA TRP A 432 6.41 0.50 1.25
C TRP A 432 6.08 -0.36 0.03
N GLN A 433 5.50 -1.51 0.25
CA GLN A 433 5.09 -2.42 -0.83
C GLN A 433 4.05 -1.77 -1.74
N GLY A 434 4.29 -1.84 -3.05
CA GLY A 434 3.39 -1.28 -4.07
C GLY A 434 3.47 0.24 -4.22
N PHE A 435 4.50 0.88 -3.64
CA PHE A 435 4.87 2.27 -3.87
C PHE A 435 6.14 2.35 -4.72
N LEU A 436 6.46 3.57 -5.19
CA LEU A 436 7.66 3.81 -5.96
C LEU A 436 8.93 3.41 -5.20
N PRO A 437 9.92 2.79 -5.84
CA PRO A 437 11.18 2.43 -5.21
C PRO A 437 11.94 3.69 -4.76
N LEU A 438 12.86 3.55 -3.82
CA LEU A 438 13.65 4.69 -3.30
C LEU A 438 14.69 5.22 -4.28
N ALA A 439 15.04 4.44 -5.30
CA ALA A 439 15.94 4.85 -6.36
C ALA A 439 15.30 5.96 -7.21
N ASP A 440 16.10 6.95 -7.59
CA ASP A 440 15.63 8.05 -8.44
C ASP A 440 15.51 7.61 -9.91
N THR A 441 16.22 6.54 -10.31
CA THR A 441 16.12 5.91 -11.64
C THR A 441 15.78 4.43 -11.47
N PHE A 442 14.77 3.95 -12.18
CA PHE A 442 14.34 2.56 -12.13
C PHE A 442 13.58 2.19 -13.40
N GLN A 443 13.33 0.91 -13.61
CA GLN A 443 12.55 0.37 -14.72
C GLN A 443 11.15 -0.06 -14.26
N LEU A 444 10.25 -0.27 -15.23
CA LEU A 444 8.91 -0.79 -14.95
C LEU A 444 8.98 -2.17 -14.26
N SER A 445 9.96 -3.00 -14.63
CA SER A 445 10.22 -4.30 -13.97
C SER A 445 10.56 -4.20 -12.48
N ASP A 446 11.03 -3.03 -12.00
CA ASP A 446 11.32 -2.80 -10.58
C ASP A 446 10.06 -2.47 -9.77
N LEU A 447 8.98 -2.06 -10.46
CA LEU A 447 7.68 -1.88 -9.85
C LEU A 447 6.98 -3.22 -9.66
N LYS A 448 6.11 -3.27 -8.66
CA LYS A 448 5.35 -4.47 -8.34
C LYS A 448 3.86 -4.25 -8.56
N THR A 449 3.24 -5.24 -9.19
CA THR A 449 1.78 -5.30 -9.32
C THR A 449 1.11 -5.47 -7.96
N ARG A 450 -0.20 -5.36 -7.88
CA ARG A 450 -0.98 -5.63 -6.66
C ARG A 450 -0.73 -7.02 -6.06
N ASN A 451 -0.36 -7.99 -6.91
CA ASN A 451 -0.03 -9.35 -6.48
C ASN A 451 1.44 -9.52 -6.08
N ASN A 452 2.16 -8.41 -5.87
CA ASN A 452 3.58 -8.36 -5.49
C ASN A 452 4.53 -9.02 -6.51
N GLN A 453 4.10 -9.14 -7.77
CA GLN A 453 4.92 -9.64 -8.88
C GLN A 453 5.51 -8.46 -9.66
N PRO A 454 6.76 -8.55 -10.14
CA PRO A 454 7.33 -7.54 -11.04
C PRO A 454 6.47 -7.36 -12.29
N TYR A 455 6.39 -6.13 -12.80
CA TYR A 455 5.79 -5.91 -14.12
C TYR A 455 6.63 -6.59 -15.19
N GLN A 456 5.94 -7.23 -16.11
CA GLN A 456 6.51 -7.86 -17.30
C GLN A 456 6.00 -7.13 -18.56
N ASP A 457 6.46 -7.55 -19.72
CA ASP A 457 5.93 -7.05 -20.98
C ASP A 457 4.43 -7.34 -21.08
N VAL A 458 3.65 -6.31 -21.39
CA VAL A 458 2.19 -6.42 -21.51
C VAL A 458 1.79 -6.15 -22.93
N THR A 459 1.15 -7.13 -23.58
CA THR A 459 0.62 -7.00 -24.94
C THR A 459 -0.90 -6.90 -24.91
N VAL A 460 -1.44 -5.84 -25.48
CA VAL A 460 -2.86 -5.66 -25.73
C VAL A 460 -3.19 -5.92 -27.19
N ARG A 461 -4.40 -6.37 -27.47
CA ARG A 461 -4.85 -6.76 -28.81
C ARG A 461 -6.23 -6.21 -29.13
N GLY A 462 -6.42 -5.88 -30.40
CA GLY A 462 -7.67 -5.34 -30.89
C GLY A 462 -7.70 -3.82 -30.92
N SER A 463 -8.63 -3.28 -31.68
CA SER A 463 -8.84 -1.83 -31.85
C SER A 463 -9.41 -1.18 -30.57
N ASP A 464 -10.06 -1.97 -29.73
CA ASP A 464 -10.76 -1.55 -28.52
C ASP A 464 -10.10 -2.17 -27.27
N SER A 465 -8.76 -2.20 -27.29
CA SER A 465 -7.99 -2.77 -26.19
C SER A 465 -8.08 -1.89 -24.93
N PRO A 466 -8.22 -2.48 -23.74
CA PRO A 466 -8.19 -1.70 -22.51
C PRO A 466 -6.81 -1.06 -22.29
N PRO A 467 -6.74 0.11 -21.67
CA PRO A 467 -5.47 0.74 -21.33
C PRO A 467 -4.67 -0.14 -20.37
N ILE A 468 -3.35 -0.16 -20.55
CA ILE A 468 -2.42 -0.81 -19.62
C ILE A 468 -2.24 0.11 -18.41
N GLU A 469 -2.66 -0.34 -17.23
CA GLU A 469 -2.54 0.42 -16.00
C GLU A 469 -1.28 0.04 -15.23
N ILE A 470 -0.53 1.06 -14.80
CA ILE A 470 0.65 0.94 -13.95
C ILE A 470 0.34 1.69 -12.65
N ASP A 471 0.40 1.00 -11.50
CA ASP A 471 0.31 1.64 -10.20
C ASP A 471 1.61 2.44 -9.97
N PHE A 472 1.51 3.78 -10.03
CA PHE A 472 2.65 4.72 -9.95
C PHE A 472 2.57 5.56 -8.68
N ARG A 473 2.55 4.90 -7.53
CA ARG A 473 2.21 5.46 -6.23
C ARG A 473 3.42 6.09 -5.55
N ALA A 474 3.43 7.41 -5.42
CA ALA A 474 4.44 8.13 -4.63
C ALA A 474 4.37 7.79 -3.15
N LEU A 475 5.49 7.81 -2.43
CA LEU A 475 5.45 7.76 -0.97
C LEU A 475 4.79 9.04 -0.42
N PRO A 476 4.08 8.98 0.72
CA PRO A 476 3.38 10.15 1.26
C PRO A 476 4.30 11.32 1.65
N ASP A 477 5.59 11.06 1.83
CA ASP A 477 6.62 12.06 2.09
C ASP A 477 7.51 12.36 0.88
N ASP A 478 7.14 11.93 -0.33
CA ASP A 478 7.80 12.34 -1.56
C ASP A 478 7.31 13.73 -2.00
N GLN A 479 8.22 14.67 -2.17
CA GLN A 479 8.00 15.93 -2.87
C GLN A 479 8.82 15.93 -4.14
N PHE A 480 8.14 16.02 -5.28
CA PHE A 480 8.78 16.03 -6.59
C PHE A 480 9.21 17.45 -6.95
N THR A 481 10.31 17.55 -7.71
CA THR A 481 10.78 18.77 -8.33
C THR A 481 10.75 18.61 -9.84
N SER A 482 10.95 19.69 -10.59
CA SER A 482 10.93 19.66 -12.04
C SER A 482 11.97 18.71 -12.64
N GLY A 483 11.68 18.15 -13.82
CA GLY A 483 12.61 17.30 -14.55
C GLY A 483 12.26 15.80 -14.53
N ASN A 484 11.17 15.39 -13.84
CA ASN A 484 10.74 14.00 -13.85
C ASN A 484 10.38 13.54 -15.27
N SER A 485 10.79 12.34 -15.62
CA SER A 485 10.51 11.78 -16.93
C SER A 485 10.30 10.28 -16.90
N MET A 486 9.51 9.81 -17.87
CA MET A 486 9.32 8.41 -18.23
C MET A 486 9.85 8.23 -19.65
N THR A 487 10.63 7.19 -19.89
CA THR A 487 11.00 6.76 -21.24
C THR A 487 10.26 5.48 -21.54
N LEU A 488 9.13 5.63 -22.25
CA LEU A 488 8.27 4.52 -22.66
C LEU A 488 9.00 3.69 -23.73
N SER A 489 9.13 2.38 -23.51
CA SER A 489 9.59 1.40 -24.48
C SER A 489 8.39 0.59 -24.95
N TYR A 490 8.12 0.59 -26.28
CA TYR A 490 6.93 -0.03 -26.82
C TYR A 490 7.13 -0.62 -28.20
N SER A 491 6.27 -1.58 -28.55
CA SER A 491 6.23 -2.21 -29.86
C SER A 491 4.79 -2.28 -30.39
N TYR A 492 4.62 -2.38 -31.70
CA TYR A 492 3.30 -2.53 -32.31
C TYR A 492 3.38 -3.26 -33.65
N GLY A 493 2.26 -3.87 -34.04
CA GLY A 493 2.18 -4.68 -35.23
C GLY A 493 2.04 -3.89 -36.56
N PRO A 494 2.33 -4.52 -37.71
CA PRO A 494 2.27 -3.88 -39.05
C PRO A 494 0.86 -3.71 -39.60
N GLN A 495 -0.17 -4.33 -38.99
CA GLN A 495 -1.53 -4.31 -39.47
C GLN A 495 -2.31 -3.04 -39.12
N ILE A 496 -1.64 -2.09 -38.46
CA ILE A 496 -2.24 -0.83 -38.05
C ILE A 496 -2.26 0.21 -39.17
N ASN A 497 -3.20 1.14 -39.06
CA ASN A 497 -3.25 2.34 -39.89
C ASN A 497 -2.34 3.41 -39.31
N ALA A 498 -1.18 3.65 -39.92
CA ALA A 498 -0.19 4.61 -39.44
C ALA A 498 -0.67 6.08 -39.40
N LYS A 499 -1.80 6.40 -40.08
CA LYS A 499 -2.36 7.77 -40.08
C LYS A 499 -3.24 8.04 -38.86
N THR A 500 -3.88 7.03 -38.29
CA THR A 500 -4.89 7.18 -37.23
C THR A 500 -4.50 6.51 -35.94
N SER A 501 -3.68 5.42 -35.98
CA SER A 501 -3.23 4.72 -34.77
C SER A 501 -2.22 5.53 -33.97
N LEU A 502 -2.35 5.49 -32.65
CA LEU A 502 -1.48 6.19 -31.72
C LEU A 502 -1.29 5.43 -30.41
N VAL A 503 -0.21 5.72 -29.71
CA VAL A 503 -0.04 5.41 -28.31
C VAL A 503 -0.22 6.68 -27.50
N GLU A 504 -1.07 6.64 -26.47
CA GLU A 504 -1.34 7.75 -25.55
C GLU A 504 -0.93 7.36 -24.14
N VAL A 505 -0.32 8.31 -23.41
CA VAL A 505 0.03 8.11 -22.01
C VAL A 505 -0.69 9.15 -21.17
N LYS A 506 -1.35 8.67 -20.11
CA LYS A 506 -2.09 9.49 -19.15
C LYS A 506 -1.56 9.24 -17.74
N LEU A 507 -1.59 10.27 -16.92
CA LEU A 507 -1.35 10.18 -15.48
C LEU A 507 -2.63 10.64 -14.77
N ASP A 508 -3.25 9.75 -13.99
CA ASP A 508 -4.54 10.00 -13.31
C ASP A 508 -5.63 10.56 -14.25
N GLY A 509 -5.68 10.03 -15.49
CA GLY A 509 -6.63 10.46 -16.52
C GLY A 509 -6.23 11.74 -17.28
N VAL A 510 -5.18 12.47 -16.85
CA VAL A 510 -4.65 13.62 -17.55
C VAL A 510 -3.71 13.16 -18.66
N ALA A 511 -4.03 13.50 -19.92
CA ALA A 511 -3.21 13.14 -21.08
C ALA A 511 -1.87 13.90 -21.01
N LEU A 512 -0.76 13.17 -21.01
CA LEU A 512 0.59 13.73 -21.02
C LEU A 512 1.14 13.85 -22.43
N VAL A 513 0.94 12.80 -23.25
CA VAL A 513 1.43 12.74 -24.62
C VAL A 513 0.62 11.75 -25.45
N GLY A 514 0.47 12.04 -26.74
CA GLY A 514 0.00 11.10 -27.74
C GLY A 514 0.98 11.06 -28.93
N LYS A 515 1.49 9.90 -29.28
CA LYS A 515 2.39 9.70 -30.42
C LYS A 515 1.76 8.78 -31.47
N ARG A 516 1.73 9.22 -32.71
CA ARG A 516 1.28 8.38 -33.82
C ARG A 516 2.25 7.23 -34.07
N LEU A 517 1.68 6.07 -34.38
CA LEU A 517 2.39 4.87 -34.77
C LEU A 517 2.61 4.85 -36.27
N THR A 518 3.71 5.45 -36.74
CA THR A 518 3.89 5.82 -38.15
C THR A 518 4.51 4.76 -39.03
N SER A 519 5.11 3.71 -38.45
CA SER A 519 5.76 2.66 -39.25
C SER A 519 4.72 1.69 -39.85
N ILE A 520 4.73 1.54 -41.16
CA ILE A 520 3.86 0.61 -41.90
C ILE A 520 4.28 -0.85 -41.72
N ASN A 521 5.51 -1.09 -41.25
CA ASN A 521 6.05 -2.42 -40.99
C ASN A 521 5.95 -2.81 -39.51
N GLY A 522 5.24 -2.00 -38.71
CA GLY A 522 5.26 -2.11 -37.27
C GLY A 522 6.47 -1.43 -36.65
N GLY A 523 6.49 -1.35 -35.34
CA GLY A 523 7.60 -0.81 -34.55
C GLY A 523 8.08 -1.80 -33.53
N THR A 524 9.39 -1.95 -33.38
CA THR A 524 9.99 -2.84 -32.40
C THR A 524 10.84 -2.04 -31.44
N LYS A 525 10.50 -2.07 -30.14
CA LYS A 525 11.19 -1.33 -29.08
C LYS A 525 11.42 0.14 -29.40
N GLU A 526 10.39 0.79 -29.88
CA GLU A 526 10.42 2.25 -30.04
C GLU A 526 10.47 2.92 -28.66
N SER A 527 11.09 4.09 -28.63
CA SER A 527 11.26 4.87 -27.41
C SER A 527 10.52 6.22 -27.50
N LEU A 528 9.89 6.62 -26.40
CA LEU A 528 9.22 7.92 -26.26
C LEU A 528 9.51 8.51 -24.88
N LYS A 529 10.26 9.61 -24.84
CA LYS A 529 10.49 10.33 -23.60
C LYS A 529 9.32 11.28 -23.29
N ILE A 530 8.81 11.20 -22.08
CA ILE A 530 7.59 11.85 -21.58
C ILE A 530 7.92 12.60 -20.31
N ALA A 531 7.60 13.88 -20.23
CA ALA A 531 7.72 14.64 -18.99
C ALA A 531 6.58 14.25 -18.03
N LEU A 532 6.92 14.04 -16.78
CA LEU A 532 5.97 13.78 -15.71
C LEU A 532 5.85 15.04 -14.83
N PRO A 533 4.70 15.74 -14.85
CA PRO A 533 4.50 16.93 -14.03
C PRO A 533 4.58 16.61 -12.55
N GLU A 534 5.32 17.42 -11.80
CA GLU A 534 5.62 17.21 -10.39
C GLU A 534 4.40 17.24 -9.49
N ASP A 535 3.41 18.05 -9.82
CA ASP A 535 2.15 18.26 -9.08
C ASP A 535 1.12 17.14 -9.32
N LEU A 536 1.29 16.33 -10.36
CA LEU A 536 0.40 15.22 -10.68
C LEU A 536 0.80 13.90 -10.02
N ILE A 537 2.05 13.75 -9.55
CA ILE A 537 2.51 12.49 -8.95
C ILE A 537 2.09 12.44 -7.47
N LYS A 538 1.19 11.52 -7.13
CA LYS A 538 0.53 11.39 -5.81
C LYS A 538 0.63 9.95 -5.27
N PRO A 539 0.34 9.72 -3.98
CA PRO A 539 0.29 8.36 -3.41
C PRO A 539 -0.78 7.45 -4.01
N THR A 540 -1.69 8.00 -4.82
CA THR A 540 -2.75 7.25 -5.52
C THR A 540 -2.56 7.18 -7.02
N SER A 541 -1.48 7.75 -7.55
CA SER A 541 -1.30 7.92 -8.99
C SER A 541 -1.21 6.61 -9.75
N LYS A 542 -1.76 6.66 -10.95
CA LYS A 542 -1.71 5.60 -11.96
C LYS A 542 -1.29 6.16 -13.31
N ILE A 543 -0.37 5.50 -13.96
CA ILE A 543 -0.07 5.73 -15.37
C ILE A 543 -0.91 4.78 -16.19
N GLN A 544 -1.53 5.29 -17.26
CA GLN A 544 -2.28 4.52 -18.24
C GLN A 544 -1.60 4.67 -19.60
N VAL A 545 -1.27 3.55 -20.21
CA VAL A 545 -0.74 3.48 -21.59
C VAL A 545 -1.82 2.89 -22.47
N ASP A 546 -2.33 3.70 -23.38
CA ASP A 546 -3.46 3.37 -24.24
C ASP A 546 -2.98 3.23 -25.68
N PHE A 547 -3.16 2.06 -26.27
CA PHE A 547 -2.89 1.79 -27.68
C PHE A 547 -4.19 1.89 -28.47
N ARG A 548 -4.40 3.02 -29.15
CA ARG A 548 -5.51 3.19 -30.08
C ARG A 548 -5.09 2.65 -31.45
N LEU A 549 -5.56 1.45 -31.79
CA LEU A 549 -5.11 0.71 -32.95
C LEU A 549 -6.22 0.64 -33.98
N ASP A 550 -6.11 1.40 -35.05
CA ASP A 550 -7.00 1.28 -36.21
C ASP A 550 -6.44 0.30 -37.24
N ALA A 551 -7.29 -0.49 -37.86
CA ALA A 551 -6.88 -1.42 -38.90
C ALA A 551 -6.37 -0.69 -40.16
N ARG A 552 -5.28 -1.19 -40.76
CA ARG A 552 -4.72 -0.70 -42.01
C ARG A 552 -5.68 -0.89 -43.18
N GLU A 553 -6.29 -2.07 -43.21
CA GLU A 553 -7.30 -2.41 -44.22
C GLU A 553 -8.70 -2.13 -43.65
N ARG A 554 -9.70 -2.08 -44.56
CA ARG A 554 -11.07 -1.92 -44.14
C ARG A 554 -11.45 -2.99 -43.12
N ARG A 555 -12.00 -2.57 -42.00
CA ARG A 555 -12.36 -3.43 -40.91
C ARG A 555 -13.25 -4.58 -41.36
N SER A 556 -12.79 -5.81 -41.15
CA SER A 556 -13.62 -6.97 -41.36
C SER A 556 -14.51 -7.17 -40.11
N CYS A 557 -15.69 -7.76 -40.30
CA CYS A 557 -16.57 -8.10 -39.17
C CYS A 557 -16.07 -9.30 -38.36
N SER A 558 -14.90 -9.81 -38.70
CA SER A 558 -14.28 -10.92 -37.99
C SER A 558 -13.47 -10.42 -36.78
N ARG A 559 -13.81 -10.91 -35.58
CA ARG A 559 -13.03 -10.68 -34.38
C ARG A 559 -11.59 -11.17 -34.49
N VAL A 560 -11.37 -12.23 -35.27
CA VAL A 560 -10.03 -12.80 -35.53
C VAL A 560 -9.13 -11.77 -36.21
N THR A 561 -9.67 -11.02 -37.17
CA THR A 561 -8.91 -9.97 -37.88
C THR A 561 -8.59 -8.79 -36.95
N ASP A 562 -9.50 -8.42 -36.07
CA ASP A 562 -9.27 -7.36 -35.11
C ASP A 562 -8.16 -7.75 -34.11
N GLN A 563 -8.09 -9.01 -33.69
CA GLN A 563 -7.05 -9.52 -32.79
C GLN A 563 -5.63 -9.54 -33.42
N GLN A 564 -5.47 -9.30 -34.72
CA GLN A 564 -4.18 -9.10 -35.36
C GLN A 564 -3.56 -7.73 -35.04
N LEU A 565 -4.36 -6.77 -34.62
CA LEU A 565 -3.87 -5.49 -34.10
C LEU A 565 -3.29 -5.71 -32.72
N TRP A 566 -2.08 -5.25 -32.48
CA TRP A 566 -1.46 -5.40 -31.16
C TRP A 566 -0.49 -4.28 -30.86
N GLY A 567 -0.39 -3.95 -29.57
CA GLY A 567 0.61 -3.07 -29.01
C GLY A 567 1.19 -3.70 -27.75
N THR A 568 2.48 -3.52 -27.52
CA THR A 568 3.21 -4.05 -26.35
C THR A 568 3.89 -2.92 -25.61
N LEU A 569 3.66 -2.84 -24.30
CA LEU A 569 4.45 -2.08 -23.35
C LEU A 569 5.55 -2.98 -22.82
N HIS A 570 6.81 -2.54 -22.91
CA HIS A 570 7.94 -3.31 -22.43
C HIS A 570 8.31 -2.98 -21.00
N SER A 571 8.72 -3.98 -20.25
CA SER A 571 9.14 -3.92 -18.85
C SER A 571 10.45 -3.13 -18.63
N ASP A 572 11.23 -2.88 -19.70
CA ASP A 572 12.40 -2.00 -19.71
C ASP A 572 12.06 -0.50 -19.86
N THR A 573 10.76 -0.14 -19.90
CA THR A 573 10.32 1.25 -19.73
C THR A 573 10.94 1.83 -18.47
N SER A 574 11.62 2.98 -18.58
CA SER A 574 12.42 3.56 -17.51
C SER A 574 11.86 4.89 -17.00
N PHE A 575 12.15 5.17 -15.74
CA PHE A 575 11.73 6.38 -15.04
C PHE A 575 12.95 7.08 -14.47
N GLU A 576 12.95 8.41 -14.53
CA GLU A 576 13.91 9.29 -13.89
C GLU A 576 13.12 10.31 -13.06
N LEU A 577 13.24 10.25 -11.74
CA LEU A 577 12.49 11.06 -10.82
C LEU A 577 13.41 11.97 -10.00
N HIS A 578 13.01 13.22 -9.86
CA HIS A 578 13.68 14.21 -9.03
C HIS A 578 12.80 14.51 -7.83
N ARG A 579 13.14 13.96 -6.67
CA ARG A 579 12.32 14.05 -5.46
C ARG A 579 13.14 14.19 -4.20
N VAL A 580 12.49 14.68 -3.17
CA VAL A 580 13.04 14.82 -1.82
C VAL A 580 12.07 14.23 -0.81
N SER A 581 12.63 13.73 0.30
CA SER A 581 11.80 13.28 1.41
C SER A 581 11.49 14.47 2.29
N ALA A 582 10.32 15.06 2.11
CA ALA A 582 9.83 16.18 2.90
C ALA A 582 8.32 16.07 3.05
N VAL A 583 7.82 16.40 4.23
CA VAL A 583 6.40 16.34 4.54
C VAL A 583 5.96 17.55 5.34
N GLU A 584 4.78 18.05 5.07
CA GLU A 584 4.12 19.10 5.84
C GLU A 584 3.18 18.50 6.87
N LEU A 585 3.47 18.73 8.16
CA LEU A 585 2.68 18.26 9.29
C LEU A 585 2.32 19.44 10.21
N PRO A 586 1.16 19.41 10.91
CA PRO A 586 0.15 18.34 10.92
C PRO A 586 -0.68 18.31 9.64
N ASN A 587 -1.07 17.11 9.19
CA ASN A 587 -1.86 16.91 7.98
C ASN A 587 -2.59 15.56 7.99
N LEU A 588 -3.81 15.54 8.51
CA LEU A 588 -4.62 14.33 8.61
C LEU A 588 -4.92 13.66 7.26
N LYS A 589 -4.80 14.38 6.14
CA LYS A 589 -4.94 13.76 4.82
C LYS A 589 -3.92 12.63 4.59
N LEU A 590 -2.74 12.72 5.20
CA LEU A 590 -1.70 11.71 5.11
C LEU A 590 -2.05 10.43 5.89
N LEU A 591 -2.91 10.55 6.91
CA LEU A 591 -3.43 9.41 7.67
C LEU A 591 -4.21 8.43 6.79
N GLN A 592 -4.79 8.89 5.67
CA GLN A 592 -5.45 8.03 4.69
C GLN A 592 -4.51 6.96 4.12
N TYR A 593 -3.20 7.22 4.12
CA TYR A 593 -2.14 6.29 3.70
C TYR A 593 -1.44 5.61 4.89
N GLY A 594 -1.87 5.91 6.12
CA GLY A 594 -1.20 5.46 7.34
C GLY A 594 0.00 6.30 7.76
N PHE A 595 0.37 7.33 6.99
CA PHE A 595 1.52 8.16 7.32
C PHE A 595 1.18 9.25 8.35
N PRO A 596 2.07 9.54 9.32
CA PRO A 596 3.40 8.93 9.52
C PRO A 596 3.38 7.69 10.44
N LEU A 597 2.22 7.27 10.94
CA LEU A 597 2.08 6.24 11.96
C LEU A 597 2.49 4.83 11.47
N ALA A 598 2.26 4.53 10.18
CA ALA A 598 2.68 3.28 9.56
C ALA A 598 4.01 3.43 8.77
N ALA A 599 4.92 4.26 9.26
CA ALA A 599 6.27 4.44 8.73
C ALA A 599 7.32 4.25 9.85
N PRO A 600 7.81 3.02 10.09
CA PRO A 600 7.76 1.78 9.28
C PRO A 600 6.39 1.07 9.23
N GLN A 601 6.23 0.23 8.18
CA GLN A 601 4.98 -0.49 7.91
C GLN A 601 4.64 -1.58 8.96
N ASP A 602 5.54 -1.95 9.84
CA ASP A 602 5.32 -2.84 11.00
C ASP A 602 4.79 -2.11 12.24
N LEU A 603 4.60 -0.79 12.17
CA LEU A 603 4.14 0.08 13.27
C LEU A 603 5.12 0.18 14.46
N SER A 604 6.40 -0.18 14.29
CA SER A 604 7.40 -0.25 15.36
C SER A 604 7.78 1.10 15.96
N THR A 605 7.46 2.22 15.31
CA THR A 605 7.69 3.58 15.82
C THR A 605 6.42 4.29 16.22
N THR A 606 5.33 3.56 16.44
CA THR A 606 4.04 4.09 16.86
C THR A 606 3.63 3.47 18.20
N ALA A 607 3.21 4.32 19.13
CA ALA A 607 2.66 3.90 20.41
C ALA A 607 1.27 4.51 20.63
N ILE A 608 0.33 3.69 21.07
CA ILE A 608 -1.00 4.15 21.48
C ILE A 608 -1.04 4.23 23.00
N VAL A 609 -1.64 5.28 23.51
CA VAL A 609 -1.76 5.50 24.95
C VAL A 609 -3.22 5.69 25.30
N VAL A 610 -3.70 4.89 26.27
CA VAL A 610 -5.06 4.94 26.77
C VAL A 610 -5.06 5.51 28.21
N PRO A 611 -6.21 5.91 28.75
CA PRO A 611 -6.30 6.34 30.15
C PRO A 611 -5.73 5.27 31.11
N LYS A 612 -5.33 5.70 32.31
CA LYS A 612 -4.86 4.79 33.38
C LYS A 612 -5.85 3.66 33.66
N GLU A 613 -7.14 3.99 33.66
CA GLU A 613 -8.25 3.05 33.83
C GLU A 613 -9.17 3.18 32.61
N PRO A 614 -8.84 2.46 31.51
CA PRO A 614 -9.60 2.62 30.29
C PRO A 614 -10.99 1.99 30.41
N ASN A 615 -11.99 2.71 29.99
CA ASN A 615 -13.36 2.22 29.92
C ASN A 615 -13.61 1.43 28.61
N LYS A 616 -14.83 0.88 28.45
CA LYS A 616 -15.19 0.09 27.27
C LYS A 616 -15.08 0.88 25.98
N SER A 617 -15.43 2.16 25.97
CA SER A 617 -15.39 3.01 24.77
C SER A 617 -13.95 3.32 24.38
N ASP A 618 -13.05 3.56 25.36
CA ASP A 618 -11.60 3.73 25.10
C ASP A 618 -11.01 2.48 24.46
N LEU A 619 -11.31 1.29 25.01
CA LEU A 619 -10.82 0.02 24.49
C LEU A 619 -11.38 -0.32 23.11
N MET A 620 -12.65 -0.01 22.86
CA MET A 620 -13.23 -0.17 21.53
C MET A 620 -12.58 0.76 20.51
N THR A 621 -12.31 2.02 20.87
CA THR A 621 -11.59 2.97 20.02
C THR A 621 -10.17 2.50 19.74
N LEU A 622 -9.47 1.94 20.73
CA LEU A 622 -8.18 1.31 20.59
C LEU A 622 -8.20 0.17 19.56
N LEU A 623 -9.17 -0.74 19.65
CA LEU A 623 -9.29 -1.86 18.73
C LEU A 623 -9.63 -1.41 17.30
N GLU A 624 -10.58 -0.48 17.14
CA GLU A 624 -10.94 0.04 15.82
C GLU A 624 -9.77 0.78 15.16
N PHE A 625 -9.03 1.58 15.93
CA PHE A 625 -7.86 2.28 15.41
C PHE A 625 -6.71 1.33 15.09
N SER A 626 -6.46 0.33 15.93
CA SER A 626 -5.46 -0.72 15.65
C SER A 626 -5.80 -1.49 14.38
N GLY A 627 -7.07 -1.85 14.19
CA GLY A 627 -7.55 -2.47 12.96
C GLY A 627 -7.36 -1.57 11.74
N ARG A 628 -7.65 -0.28 11.87
CA ARG A 628 -7.43 0.73 10.81
C ARG A 628 -5.96 0.87 10.45
N LEU A 629 -5.06 0.98 11.42
CA LEU A 629 -3.61 1.00 11.16
C LEU A 629 -3.14 -0.28 10.48
N GLY A 630 -3.69 -1.42 10.88
CA GLY A 630 -3.41 -2.70 10.24
C GLY A 630 -3.76 -2.71 8.75
N ARG A 631 -4.93 -2.19 8.35
CA ARG A 631 -5.34 -2.06 6.94
C ARG A 631 -4.37 -1.20 6.12
N LEU A 632 -3.80 -0.19 6.75
CA LEU A 632 -2.89 0.78 6.12
C LEU A 632 -1.43 0.32 6.14
N SER A 633 -1.12 -0.84 6.69
CA SER A 633 0.23 -1.39 6.84
C SER A 633 0.41 -2.69 6.07
N LYS A 634 1.61 -2.94 5.52
CA LYS A 634 1.89 -4.09 4.63
C LYS A 634 3.13 -4.91 5.04
N ALA A 635 3.65 -4.73 6.25
CA ALA A 635 4.81 -5.50 6.72
C ALA A 635 4.44 -6.94 7.12
N ASP A 636 5.44 -7.80 7.21
CA ASP A 636 5.28 -9.22 7.59
C ASP A 636 5.07 -9.43 9.09
N SER A 637 5.18 -8.37 9.91
CA SER A 637 5.00 -8.40 11.35
C SER A 637 4.23 -7.16 11.82
N VAL A 638 3.73 -7.19 13.06
CA VAL A 638 3.18 -6.03 13.77
C VAL A 638 3.93 -5.83 15.07
N ALA A 639 4.54 -4.65 15.22
CA ALA A 639 5.33 -4.28 16.37
C ALA A 639 4.72 -3.11 17.18
N LEU A 640 3.43 -2.81 16.96
CA LEU A 640 2.69 -1.76 17.65
C LEU A 640 2.80 -1.91 19.17
N ALA A 641 3.06 -0.82 19.89
CA ALA A 641 3.10 -0.78 21.36
C ALA A 641 1.89 -0.03 21.92
N VAL A 642 1.34 -0.49 23.03
CA VAL A 642 0.23 0.18 23.72
C VAL A 642 0.53 0.25 25.22
N TYR A 643 0.27 1.42 25.80
CA TYR A 643 0.53 1.73 27.20
C TYR A 643 -0.68 2.39 27.85
N THR A 644 -0.77 2.30 29.14
CA THR A 644 -1.62 3.21 29.92
C THR A 644 -0.88 4.53 30.20
N ALA A 645 -1.61 5.57 30.57
CA ALA A 645 -1.02 6.91 30.79
C ALA A 645 0.10 6.93 31.86
N ASP A 646 0.02 6.04 32.84
CA ASP A 646 0.97 5.93 33.97
C ASP A 646 2.16 4.99 33.70
N THR A 647 2.08 4.15 32.66
CA THR A 647 3.14 3.19 32.33
C THR A 647 3.98 3.60 31.12
N LEU A 648 3.60 4.68 30.42
CA LEU A 648 4.29 5.13 29.21
C LEU A 648 5.77 5.50 29.50
N PRO A 649 6.76 4.77 28.93
CA PRO A 649 8.16 5.10 29.13
C PRO A 649 8.53 6.45 28.51
N LYS A 650 9.39 7.23 29.19
CA LYS A 650 9.85 8.52 28.69
C LYS A 650 10.50 8.42 27.32
N GLU A 651 11.28 7.39 27.08
CA GLU A 651 11.95 7.15 25.81
C GLU A 651 10.95 6.94 24.67
N VAL A 652 9.86 6.21 24.89
CA VAL A 652 8.78 6.01 23.91
C VAL A 652 8.08 7.33 23.64
N ARG A 653 7.78 8.13 24.68
CA ARG A 653 7.14 9.44 24.57
C ARG A 653 7.95 10.41 23.69
N GLU A 654 9.27 10.35 23.74
CA GLU A 654 10.17 11.25 23.01
C GLU A 654 10.49 10.75 21.59
N LYS A 655 10.52 9.43 21.36
CA LYS A 655 11.02 8.85 20.10
C LYS A 655 9.94 8.33 19.16
N TYR A 656 8.72 8.08 19.66
CA TYR A 656 7.64 7.46 18.87
C TYR A 656 6.62 8.49 18.39
N HIS A 657 5.90 8.17 17.34
CA HIS A 657 4.63 8.80 17.04
C HIS A 657 3.62 8.31 18.07
N LEU A 658 2.87 9.24 18.65
CA LEU A 658 1.95 8.92 19.74
C LEU A 658 0.50 9.05 19.28
N VAL A 659 -0.35 8.18 19.78
CA VAL A 659 -1.79 8.27 19.62
C VAL A 659 -2.43 8.25 21.00
N GLY A 660 -3.09 9.33 21.38
CA GLY A 660 -3.85 9.42 22.62
C GLY A 660 -5.31 9.09 22.40
N ILE A 661 -5.87 8.20 23.21
CA ILE A 661 -7.30 7.84 23.17
C ILE A 661 -7.91 8.16 24.54
N GLY A 662 -9.08 8.79 24.54
CA GLY A 662 -9.83 9.04 25.77
C GLY A 662 -10.75 10.25 25.68
N THR A 663 -11.69 10.33 26.62
CA THR A 663 -12.50 11.53 26.74
C THR A 663 -11.66 12.70 27.28
N GLN A 664 -12.10 13.92 27.08
CA GLN A 664 -11.41 15.13 27.55
C GLN A 664 -10.98 15.01 29.03
N LYS A 665 -11.84 14.42 29.87
CA LYS A 665 -11.58 14.26 31.29
C LYS A 665 -10.44 13.30 31.61
N ASN A 666 -10.29 12.25 30.79
CA ASN A 666 -9.37 11.14 31.02
C ASN A 666 -8.29 11.04 29.94
N PHE A 667 -8.11 12.07 29.12
CA PHE A 667 -7.14 12.04 28.03
C PHE A 667 -5.71 11.84 28.56
N PRO A 668 -4.92 10.93 27.97
CA PRO A 668 -3.64 10.51 28.55
C PRO A 668 -2.53 11.56 28.50
N PHE A 669 -2.72 12.66 27.77
CA PHE A 669 -1.73 13.73 27.60
C PHE A 669 -2.30 15.09 28.01
N PRO A 670 -2.52 15.36 29.31
CA PRO A 670 -3.10 16.63 29.76
C PRO A 670 -2.20 17.83 29.40
N GLU A 671 -0.86 17.62 29.29
CA GLU A 671 0.09 18.66 28.86
C GLU A 671 -0.20 19.15 27.44
N ALA A 672 -0.64 18.27 26.56
CA ALA A 672 -0.99 18.61 25.20
C ALA A 672 -2.28 19.47 25.10
N MET A 673 -3.10 19.48 26.15
CA MET A 673 -4.30 20.30 26.22
C MET A 673 -4.03 21.73 26.66
N THR A 674 -2.88 21.99 27.30
CA THR A 674 -2.56 23.26 27.94
C THR A 674 -1.41 24.01 27.27
N SER A 675 -0.60 23.36 26.41
CA SER A 675 0.57 23.99 25.80
C SER A 675 0.32 24.48 24.38
N GLY A 676 0.42 25.77 24.20
CA GLY A 676 0.70 26.54 23.00
C GLY A 676 0.13 26.04 21.67
N GLY A 677 -1.16 26.20 21.42
CA GLY A 677 -1.79 25.93 20.13
C GLY A 677 -2.61 24.63 20.08
N PHE A 678 -2.48 23.74 21.04
CA PHE A 678 -3.36 22.58 21.17
C PHE A 678 -4.50 22.85 22.15
N GLU A 679 -5.49 23.53 21.69
CA GLU A 679 -6.72 23.65 22.48
C GLU A 679 -7.73 22.61 21.98
N LEU A 680 -7.53 21.33 22.42
CA LEU A 680 -8.62 20.35 22.33
C LEU A 680 -9.87 20.92 23.01
N LYS A 681 -9.69 21.66 24.08
CA LYS A 681 -10.72 22.45 24.73
C LYS A 681 -11.40 23.43 23.76
N ASP A 682 -10.66 24.11 22.90
CA ASP A 682 -11.22 25.03 21.91
C ASP A 682 -11.87 24.31 20.72
N ALA A 683 -11.33 23.19 20.31
CA ALA A 683 -12.01 22.35 19.33
C ALA A 683 -13.35 21.84 19.87
N LEU A 684 -13.37 21.40 21.12
CA LEU A 684 -14.59 20.97 21.82
C LEU A 684 -15.49 22.15 22.23
N SER A 685 -14.93 23.31 22.62
CA SER A 685 -15.72 24.49 23.07
C SER A 685 -16.35 25.28 21.91
N ARG A 686 -15.84 25.18 20.69
CA ARG A 686 -16.50 25.81 19.53
C ARG A 686 -17.81 25.12 19.13
N LEU A 687 -17.94 23.85 19.44
CA LEU A 687 -19.22 23.15 19.34
C LEU A 687 -20.29 23.86 20.19
N TRP A 688 -19.88 24.52 21.25
CA TRP A 688 -20.77 25.23 22.19
C TRP A 688 -21.23 26.60 21.70
N ASN A 689 -20.47 27.26 20.85
CA ASN A 689 -20.76 28.63 20.42
C ASN A 689 -21.51 28.72 19.08
N LYS A 690 -21.81 27.62 18.42
CA LYS A 690 -22.70 27.59 17.24
C LYS A 690 -24.14 27.33 17.69
N SER A 691 -24.87 28.40 17.94
CA SER A 691 -26.25 28.42 18.44
C SER A 691 -27.34 27.92 17.48
N GLU A 692 -27.00 27.29 16.36
CA GLU A 692 -28.00 26.88 15.34
C GLU A 692 -28.00 25.37 15.01
N ILE A 693 -27.23 24.54 15.67
CA ILE A 693 -27.24 23.09 15.40
C ILE A 693 -27.87 22.33 16.58
N GLN A 694 -29.00 21.68 16.32
CA GLN A 694 -29.79 20.91 17.32
C GLN A 694 -29.12 19.59 17.76
N THR A 695 -27.88 19.36 17.47
CA THR A 695 -27.13 18.18 17.95
C THR A 695 -26.38 18.51 19.24
N SER A 696 -26.52 17.67 20.24
CA SER A 696 -25.84 17.84 21.52
C SER A 696 -24.31 17.84 21.32
N PRO A 697 -23.59 18.93 21.62
CA PRO A 697 -22.13 19.03 21.46
C PRO A 697 -21.35 17.93 22.19
N ASP A 698 -21.92 17.38 23.24
CA ASP A 698 -21.33 16.33 24.10
C ASP A 698 -21.14 15.01 23.37
N ASN A 699 -21.81 14.79 22.22
CA ASN A 699 -21.78 13.53 21.49
C ASN A 699 -20.90 13.56 20.24
N ASP A 700 -20.16 14.65 20.01
CA ASP A 700 -19.29 14.77 18.85
C ASP A 700 -17.91 14.18 19.14
N GLY A 701 -17.36 13.47 18.13
CA GLY A 701 -16.01 12.95 18.14
C GLY A 701 -15.01 13.95 17.58
N VAL A 702 -13.76 13.87 18.01
CA VAL A 702 -12.65 14.69 17.53
C VAL A 702 -11.46 13.83 17.17
N ILE A 703 -10.92 14.04 15.96
CA ILE A 703 -9.61 13.55 15.57
C ILE A 703 -8.73 14.77 15.32
N LYS A 704 -7.62 14.89 16.03
CA LYS A 704 -6.68 16.00 15.86
C LYS A 704 -5.25 15.49 15.79
N GLU A 705 -4.50 15.93 14.77
CA GLU A 705 -3.08 15.74 14.66
C GLU A 705 -2.33 17.01 15.02
N MET A 706 -1.21 16.87 15.73
CA MET A 706 -0.30 17.95 16.04
C MET A 706 1.14 17.46 16.05
N ILE A 707 2.09 18.38 15.98
CA ILE A 707 3.49 18.05 16.23
C ILE A 707 3.63 17.69 17.72
N SER A 708 4.31 16.59 18.02
CA SER A 708 4.50 16.12 19.39
C SER A 708 5.17 17.20 20.23
N PRO A 709 4.64 17.53 21.43
CA PRO A 709 5.28 18.48 22.34
C PRO A 709 6.68 18.04 22.79
N TRP A 710 6.97 16.75 22.73
CA TRP A 710 8.23 16.16 23.20
C TRP A 710 9.25 15.92 22.08
N SER A 711 8.81 15.99 20.81
CA SER A 711 9.68 15.74 19.65
C SER A 711 9.20 16.47 18.40
N LYS A 712 10.03 17.34 17.86
CA LYS A 712 9.69 18.11 16.65
C LYS A 712 9.55 17.27 15.39
N GLU A 713 10.03 16.03 15.40
CA GLU A 713 9.99 15.10 14.27
C GLU A 713 8.86 14.07 14.36
N ARG A 714 8.07 14.11 15.43
CA ARG A 714 7.01 13.17 15.73
C ARG A 714 5.67 13.88 15.79
N VAL A 715 4.60 13.12 15.60
CA VAL A 715 3.23 13.61 15.75
C VAL A 715 2.58 13.00 16.98
N LEU A 716 1.64 13.74 17.54
CA LEU A 716 0.63 13.27 18.47
C LEU A 716 -0.73 13.34 17.75
N LEU A 717 -1.39 12.19 17.62
CA LEU A 717 -2.76 12.07 17.15
C LEU A 717 -3.69 11.90 18.36
N ALA A 718 -4.65 12.79 18.53
CA ALA A 718 -5.67 12.69 19.56
C ALA A 718 -6.97 12.13 18.96
N LEU A 719 -7.47 11.03 19.53
CA LEU A 719 -8.78 10.46 19.29
C LEU A 719 -9.61 10.72 20.55
N SER A 720 -10.46 11.71 20.53
CA SER A 720 -11.07 12.22 21.75
C SER A 720 -12.51 12.69 21.55
N SER A 721 -13.18 13.02 22.65
CA SER A 721 -14.53 13.58 22.70
C SER A 721 -14.80 14.10 24.11
N GLN A 722 -15.95 14.73 24.32
CA GLN A 722 -16.36 15.08 25.69
C GLN A 722 -16.93 13.87 26.45
N THR A 723 -17.63 12.99 25.76
CA THR A 723 -18.31 11.83 26.35
C THR A 723 -17.94 10.54 25.65
N GLU A 724 -18.23 9.38 26.27
CA GLU A 724 -18.03 8.06 25.65
C GLU A 724 -18.81 7.93 24.34
N LYS A 725 -19.99 8.54 24.24
CA LYS A 725 -20.82 8.54 23.04
C LYS A 725 -20.16 9.29 21.88
N GLY A 726 -19.43 10.36 22.16
CA GLY A 726 -18.62 11.05 21.16
C GLY A 726 -17.45 10.19 20.66
N LEU A 727 -16.84 9.35 21.51
CA LEU A 727 -15.85 8.37 21.06
C LEU A 727 -16.46 7.31 20.12
N GLU A 728 -17.72 6.95 20.25
CA GLU A 728 -18.42 6.06 19.31
C GLU A 728 -18.49 6.67 17.90
N GLN A 729 -18.55 8.02 17.78
CA GLN A 729 -18.50 8.70 16.47
C GLN A 729 -17.10 8.54 15.84
N VAL A 730 -16.03 8.64 16.65
CA VAL A 730 -14.68 8.37 16.17
C VAL A 730 -14.57 6.92 15.69
N GLN A 731 -15.10 5.94 16.44
CA GLN A 731 -15.15 4.54 16.04
C GLN A 731 -15.91 4.37 14.71
N GLY A 732 -17.04 5.06 14.55
CA GLY A 732 -17.85 5.04 13.34
C GLY A 732 -17.06 5.48 12.10
N LEU A 733 -16.29 6.58 12.21
CA LEU A 733 -15.42 7.05 11.14
C LEU A 733 -14.30 6.04 10.85
N LEU A 734 -13.66 5.48 11.87
CA LEU A 734 -12.58 4.52 11.70
C LEU A 734 -13.02 3.21 11.02
N ARG A 735 -14.25 2.77 11.23
CA ARG A 735 -14.81 1.56 10.60
C ARG A 735 -15.11 1.73 9.13
N GLN A 736 -15.47 2.96 8.70
CA GLN A 736 -16.07 3.22 7.39
C GLN A 736 -15.06 3.85 6.45
N ASP A 737 -14.62 3.11 5.43
CA ASP A 737 -13.68 3.58 4.42
C ASP A 737 -14.16 4.88 3.73
N PRO A 738 -15.44 5.03 3.30
CA PRO A 738 -15.90 6.26 2.67
C PRO A 738 -15.77 7.51 3.54
N LEU A 739 -15.87 7.37 4.86
CA LEU A 739 -15.67 8.47 5.80
C LEU A 739 -14.20 8.72 6.10
N PHE A 740 -13.47 7.64 6.38
CA PHE A 740 -12.06 7.71 6.72
C PHE A 740 -11.21 8.35 5.62
N PHE A 741 -11.49 8.01 4.36
CA PHE A 741 -10.77 8.58 3.21
C PHE A 741 -11.15 10.03 2.85
N GLN A 742 -12.07 10.64 3.57
CA GLN A 742 -12.38 12.09 3.45
C GLN A 742 -11.58 12.95 4.43
N VAL A 743 -10.93 12.34 5.44
CA VAL A 743 -10.21 13.06 6.50
C VAL A 743 -9.15 13.99 5.93
N GLN A 744 -9.16 15.25 6.36
CA GLN A 744 -8.23 16.30 5.94
C GLN A 744 -8.08 17.41 6.99
N GLY A 745 -7.15 18.35 6.77
CA GLY A 745 -6.83 19.39 7.75
C GLY A 745 -5.94 18.85 8.87
N ASP A 746 -5.95 19.51 10.01
CA ASP A 746 -5.31 19.06 11.25
C ASP A 746 -6.31 18.57 12.30
N THR A 747 -7.59 18.93 12.13
CA THR A 747 -8.67 18.58 13.06
C THR A 747 -9.92 18.20 12.28
N VAL A 748 -10.57 17.12 12.68
CA VAL A 748 -11.86 16.66 12.16
C VAL A 748 -12.83 16.55 13.32
N LEU A 749 -13.97 17.23 13.21
CA LEU A 749 -15.12 17.08 14.09
C LEU A 749 -16.12 16.14 13.43
N ILE A 750 -16.64 15.20 14.20
CA ILE A 750 -17.48 14.11 13.72
C ILE A 750 -18.79 14.13 14.50
N SER A 751 -19.90 14.39 13.81
CA SER A 751 -21.24 14.28 14.39
C SER A 751 -22.10 13.30 13.59
N ALA A 752 -22.94 12.52 14.28
CA ALA A 752 -23.88 11.64 13.61
C ALA A 752 -25.26 12.31 13.52
N ASN A 753 -25.84 12.30 12.33
CA ASN A 753 -27.17 12.89 12.08
C ASN A 753 -28.31 11.95 12.53
N THR A 754 -28.01 10.67 12.78
CA THR A 754 -28.99 9.65 13.19
C THR A 754 -28.48 8.87 14.39
N THR A 755 -29.38 8.25 15.15
CA THR A 755 -29.03 7.42 16.32
C THR A 755 -28.33 6.11 15.94
N ASN A 756 -28.56 5.58 14.74
CA ASN A 756 -27.91 4.38 14.20
C ASN A 756 -27.49 4.62 12.76
N PRO A 757 -26.36 5.31 12.53
CA PRO A 757 -25.93 5.65 11.19
C PRO A 757 -25.52 4.39 10.41
N GLU A 758 -26.08 4.23 9.21
CA GLU A 758 -25.67 3.17 8.28
C GLU A 758 -24.36 3.49 7.60
N ALA A 759 -23.54 2.48 7.37
CA ALA A 759 -22.18 2.60 6.86
C ALA A 759 -22.06 3.26 5.47
N TYR A 760 -23.12 3.23 4.68
CA TYR A 760 -23.10 3.71 3.29
C TYR A 760 -24.08 4.85 3.05
N ASP A 761 -24.72 5.37 4.11
CA ASP A 761 -25.53 6.58 4.01
C ASP A 761 -24.61 7.81 4.06
N PRO A 762 -24.45 8.56 2.97
CA PRO A 762 -23.58 9.74 2.94
C PRO A 762 -24.08 10.85 3.87
N ASN A 763 -25.33 10.82 4.29
CA ASN A 763 -25.93 11.79 5.19
C ASN A 763 -25.93 11.35 6.66
N ALA A 764 -25.44 10.14 6.97
CA ALA A 764 -25.43 9.63 8.33
C ALA A 764 -24.48 10.38 9.26
N TYR A 765 -23.41 10.94 8.69
CA TYR A 765 -22.38 11.69 9.41
C TYR A 765 -22.19 13.07 8.80
N ASN A 766 -21.88 14.03 9.66
CA ASN A 766 -21.37 15.34 9.27
C ASN A 766 -19.91 15.44 9.72
N LEU A 767 -19.02 15.78 8.78
CA LEU A 767 -17.59 15.95 9.02
C LEU A 767 -17.21 17.41 8.82
N GLU A 768 -16.73 18.08 9.87
CA GLU A 768 -16.18 19.42 9.76
C GLU A 768 -14.65 19.35 9.82
N PHE A 769 -13.97 19.89 8.80
CA PHE A 769 -12.52 19.87 8.68
C PHE A 769 -11.96 21.25 9.02
N LEU A 770 -10.97 21.28 9.90
CA LEU A 770 -10.31 22.52 10.34
C LEU A 770 -8.82 22.43 10.06
N GLN A 771 -8.21 23.58 9.73
CA GLN A 771 -6.75 23.74 9.68
C GLN A 771 -6.42 24.95 10.57
N ARG A 772 -5.94 24.68 11.76
CA ARG A 772 -5.67 25.72 12.79
C ARG A 772 -4.18 25.93 13.00
N GLU A 773 -3.41 24.85 12.93
CA GLU A 773 -1.97 24.91 13.11
C GLU A 773 -1.27 25.22 11.79
N GLN A 774 -0.21 26.01 11.89
CA GLN A 774 0.67 26.20 10.74
C GLN A 774 1.43 24.92 10.45
N LYS A 775 1.34 24.46 9.22
CA LYS A 775 2.11 23.32 8.76
C LYS A 775 3.60 23.62 8.84
N ARG A 776 4.36 22.68 9.38
CA ARG A 776 5.81 22.71 9.38
C ARG A 776 6.34 21.70 8.38
N GLN A 777 7.25 22.14 7.56
CA GLN A 777 7.95 21.24 6.64
C GLN A 777 9.04 20.48 7.41
N LEU A 778 8.89 19.16 7.48
CA LEU A 778 9.91 18.26 8.00
C LEU A 778 10.68 17.67 6.83
N ASP A 779 11.89 18.17 6.60
CA ASP A 779 12.79 17.67 5.58
C ASP A 779 13.66 16.55 6.16
N LYS A 780 13.40 15.31 5.72
CA LYS A 780 14.13 14.10 6.11
C LYS A 780 15.24 13.73 5.15
N THR A 781 15.54 14.61 4.16
CA THR A 781 16.60 14.36 3.19
C THR A 781 17.97 14.31 3.88
N PRO A 782 18.82 13.32 3.63
CA PRO A 782 20.16 13.23 4.21
C PRO A 782 20.99 14.48 3.91
N ALA A 783 21.79 14.94 4.89
CA ALA A 783 22.58 16.16 4.79
C ALA A 783 23.43 16.29 3.51
N PRO A 784 24.08 15.23 2.98
CA PRO A 784 24.82 15.32 1.72
C PRO A 784 23.94 15.67 0.53
N ARG A 785 22.73 15.09 0.44
CA ARG A 785 21.77 15.38 -0.65
C ARG A 785 21.20 16.80 -0.52
N ARG A 786 20.96 17.30 0.70
CA ARG A 786 20.55 18.69 0.95
C ARG A 786 21.61 19.67 0.44
N PHE A 787 22.88 19.40 0.72
CA PHE A 787 23.99 20.22 0.27
C PHE A 787 24.14 20.24 -1.25
N LEU A 788 24.09 19.08 -1.90
CA LEU A 788 24.11 18.98 -3.36
C LEU A 788 22.96 19.72 -4.01
N ARG A 789 21.77 19.64 -3.44
CA ARG A 789 20.58 20.36 -3.90
C ARG A 789 20.71 21.87 -3.72
N PHE A 790 21.23 22.33 -2.58
CA PHE A 790 21.54 23.74 -2.36
C PHE A 790 22.51 24.27 -3.42
N LEU A 791 23.53 23.49 -3.76
CA LEU A 791 24.46 23.82 -4.82
C LEU A 791 23.81 23.87 -6.21
N ALA A 792 22.95 22.91 -6.52
CA ALA A 792 22.23 22.82 -7.79
C ALA A 792 21.20 23.96 -7.96
N GLY A 793 20.45 24.27 -6.89
CA GLY A 793 19.46 25.36 -6.89
C GLY A 793 20.04 26.75 -6.81
N SER A 794 21.26 26.89 -6.27
CA SER A 794 21.96 28.16 -6.07
C SER A 794 23.14 28.32 -7.01
N TRP A 795 23.00 27.89 -8.27
CA TRP A 795 24.08 27.95 -9.27
C TRP A 795 24.69 29.34 -9.43
N PHE A 796 23.92 30.41 -9.20
CA PHE A 796 24.38 31.79 -9.20
C PHE A 796 25.29 32.12 -8.01
N MET A 797 25.26 31.38 -6.91
CA MET A 797 26.20 31.49 -5.79
C MET A 797 27.46 30.63 -6.00
N LEU A 798 27.44 29.64 -6.87
CA LEU A 798 28.62 28.83 -7.21
C LEU A 798 29.72 29.67 -7.84
N GLY A 799 29.37 30.62 -8.71
CA GLY A 799 30.33 31.55 -9.31
C GLY A 799 31.09 32.36 -8.25
N PRO A 800 30.41 33.13 -7.39
CA PRO A 800 31.06 33.85 -6.28
C PRO A 800 31.85 32.96 -5.33
N ALA A 801 31.32 31.77 -4.98
CA ALA A 801 31.97 30.82 -4.07
C ALA A 801 33.30 30.28 -4.66
N ILE A 802 33.32 29.95 -5.95
CA ILE A 802 34.54 29.50 -6.65
C ILE A 802 35.55 30.64 -6.70
N VAL A 803 35.11 31.86 -7.02
CA VAL A 803 35.98 33.03 -7.04
C VAL A 803 36.60 33.30 -5.66
N THR A 804 35.78 33.24 -4.60
CA THR A 804 36.23 33.44 -3.21
C THR A 804 37.22 32.35 -2.78
N ALA A 805 36.91 31.09 -3.07
CA ALA A 805 37.81 29.95 -2.78
C ALA A 805 39.15 30.10 -3.55
N THR A 806 39.12 30.55 -4.80
CA THR A 806 40.30 30.76 -5.60
C THR A 806 41.15 31.93 -5.05
N LEU A 807 40.52 33.01 -4.58
CA LEU A 807 41.21 34.14 -3.92
C LEU A 807 41.82 33.73 -2.58
N ILE A 808 41.15 32.95 -1.78
CA ILE A 808 41.67 32.40 -0.51
C ILE A 808 42.87 31.48 -0.79
N LEU A 809 42.75 30.59 -1.76
CA LEU A 809 43.85 29.69 -2.16
C LEU A 809 45.06 30.49 -2.67
N TYR A 810 44.81 31.51 -3.48
CA TYR A 810 45.86 32.44 -3.93
C TYR A 810 46.52 33.16 -2.76
N GLY A 811 45.73 33.65 -1.79
CA GLY A 811 46.23 34.29 -0.56
C GLY A 811 47.14 33.37 0.26
N VAL A 812 46.68 32.11 0.46
CA VAL A 812 47.44 31.07 1.18
C VAL A 812 48.76 30.75 0.47
N VAL A 813 48.70 30.60 -0.85
CA VAL A 813 49.93 30.39 -1.69
C VAL A 813 50.88 31.56 -1.58
N GLN A 814 50.39 32.81 -1.62
CA GLN A 814 51.20 34.01 -1.46
C GLN A 814 51.84 34.10 -0.05
N LEU A 815 51.10 33.79 0.99
CA LEU A 815 51.61 33.72 2.36
C LEU A 815 52.70 32.65 2.52
N TYR A 816 52.46 31.48 1.93
CA TYR A 816 53.45 30.39 1.92
C TYR A 816 54.71 30.78 1.18
N LEU A 817 54.58 31.39 0.03
CA LEU A 817 55.75 31.89 -0.74
C LEU A 817 56.51 32.98 -0.01
N LYS A 818 55.82 33.91 0.69
CA LYS A 818 56.48 34.92 1.56
C LYS A 818 57.23 34.28 2.73
N ARG A 819 56.67 33.22 3.32
CA ARG A 819 57.28 32.51 4.45
C ARG A 819 58.52 31.73 4.00
N VAL A 820 58.48 31.11 2.84
CA VAL A 820 59.64 30.42 2.25
C VAL A 820 60.71 31.41 1.86
N ALA A 821 60.38 32.58 1.25
CA ALA A 821 61.31 33.64 0.89
C ALA A 821 61.85 34.38 2.11
N GLY A 822 61.24 34.38 3.26
CA GLY A 822 61.68 34.95 4.52
C GLY A 822 62.62 34.03 5.34
N GLN A 823 62.72 32.74 5.00
CA GLN A 823 63.69 31.80 5.61
C GLN A 823 65.05 31.79 4.90
N GLU A 824 65.20 32.49 3.79
CA GLU A 824 66.48 32.67 3.05
C GLU A 824 67.16 34.00 3.37
N LYS A 825 66.76 34.71 4.43
CA LYS A 825 67.48 35.80 5.04
C LYS A 825 67.97 35.35 6.42
#